data_efbee265463b10a59ceb9147ca2d354d
#
_entry.id   efbee265463b10a59ceb9147ca2d354d
#
_cell.length_a   1.000
_cell.length_b   1.000
_cell.length_c   1.000
_cell.angle_alpha   90.00
_cell.angle_beta   90.00
_cell.angle_gamma   90.00
#
_symmetry.space_group_name_H-M   'P 1'
#
loop_
_entity.id
_entity.type
_entity.pdbx_description
1 polymer ?
#
loop_
_entity_poly.entity_id
_entity_poly.type
_entity_poly.pdbx_seq_one_letter_code
_entity_poly.pdbx_strand_id
1 'polypeptide(L)'
;MSLETAEPSAPPASAEDVERASSKRATRYASAVGAFESDADALTVWESMAVLATTCGVSGSYVVAFSSVIGYGSRTFRALRGDQRESILCVTSVALALGLYVTDASHWSGGRTRAARDALAAATAILFALSLGLSANRYPQAPPTLYLVLTPMMYAYMRARFFRARSMSSYLAAIARSLYACAAIIIMLFFAEAARTKAWWSTSLEMEYRHAIGCDVDITTECLAAYVMWFAPCLAALASFIFATFCALLGASMRSSDRNGVLNFTIKAFGCGLMFVFLGLWVAVSIAGGAKALSAILVTFSMAALVVLSGALVATIGLDAITSKVTSVPLFASIMNAVTEKYANVFKAILLSTPLTFVFALYLVLSFVNQRFRVAFNTAPDERGDSRWLTAKVSKQIDELRRWNWSRVMINVHYWIAVVIAFQVIAGSFTVVFLSYLRVKLATAPVALVYLIFAIVGLAMFLIPVIPGLPVYITGGIILTDAPLAKVYGGGASGYAWACFWAVTLCFVIKLLAVVMQQKGIGERLGDRVWIRSLVNVNSTTMRSIRFLLTKPGLSLPKVAILVGGPDWPTSVITGILRLNVVEMIIGTLPVLLLIAPTTLAGAFMLKASRAAAGSEHALCRPTSIAELAEDATSPWTSIADIGLLVTGLAQGLALVAAAYYIEKSAVDARDEIETLPYDEEVLEVERDEAHRNELTRAMMSWEELPNLARRALVLSTLAIIAAFWGIMFAPNFLGEESVVREYLLTDCVSTRLHGKPWKIMTPLGWSLLAAVCASLYVVSRINASAKRDVDEIIAEEKAFEDALNGTPKRAWKKCPNPDEPIDEKRFRERVAASLEGMSTEQIKRVRDTMTERQLAPFTEETRNHITASIERALREKTSKE
;
A
#
# COMPACT_ATOMS: atom_id res chain seq x y z
N MET A 1 60.67 33.24 -6.11
CA MET A 1 60.70 32.87 -7.55
C MET A 1 60.95 31.39 -7.64
N SER A 2 59.89 30.67 -7.80
CA SER A 2 59.88 29.31 -8.37
C SER A 2 58.38 29.00 -8.67
N LEU A 3 58.14 28.92 -9.97
CA LEU A 3 56.84 28.57 -10.56
C LEU A 3 56.61 27.08 -10.35
N GLU A 4 55.58 26.71 -9.58
CA GLU A 4 55.02 25.37 -9.59
C GLU A 4 54.01 25.26 -10.73
N THR A 5 54.34 24.37 -11.67
CA THR A 5 53.56 24.04 -12.85
C THR A 5 52.32 23.24 -12.41
N ALA A 6 51.15 23.77 -12.69
CA ALA A 6 49.88 23.05 -12.53
C ALA A 6 49.80 21.86 -13.54
N GLU A 7 49.60 20.66 -13.06
CA GLU A 7 49.22 19.50 -13.88
C GLU A 7 47.83 19.70 -14.52
N PRO A 8 47.65 19.32 -15.78
CA PRO A 8 46.38 19.46 -16.47
C PRO A 8 45.38 18.45 -15.88
N SER A 9 44.22 18.95 -15.47
CA SER A 9 43.08 18.15 -15.06
C SER A 9 42.70 17.14 -16.15
N ALA A 10 42.56 15.85 -15.76
CA ALA A 10 42.14 14.80 -16.65
C ALA A 10 40.74 15.10 -17.24
N PRO A 11 40.49 14.79 -18.51
CA PRO A 11 39.20 15.00 -19.14
C PRO A 11 38.10 14.19 -18.47
N PRO A 12 36.85 14.64 -18.45
CA PRO A 12 35.76 13.91 -17.87
C PRO A 12 35.60 12.55 -18.60
N ALA A 13 35.49 11.47 -17.81
CA ALA A 13 35.33 10.12 -18.33
C ALA A 13 34.15 10.05 -19.30
N SER A 14 34.36 9.42 -20.46
CA SER A 14 33.31 9.24 -21.45
C SER A 14 32.19 8.34 -20.91
N ALA A 15 30.98 8.47 -21.48
CA ALA A 15 29.86 7.61 -21.10
C ALA A 15 30.20 6.11 -21.23
N GLU A 16 31.03 5.75 -22.21
CA GLU A 16 31.58 4.38 -22.37
C GLU A 16 32.52 3.95 -21.25
N ASP A 17 33.32 4.87 -20.69
CA ASP A 17 34.21 4.55 -19.57
C ASP A 17 33.45 4.38 -18.27
N VAL A 18 32.37 5.14 -18.07
CA VAL A 18 31.45 4.98 -16.93
C VAL A 18 30.68 3.65 -17.07
N GLU A 19 30.23 3.30 -18.27
CA GLU A 19 29.56 2.03 -18.54
C GLU A 19 30.51 0.83 -18.41
N ARG A 20 31.76 0.94 -18.86
CA ARG A 20 32.82 -0.07 -18.65
C ARG A 20 33.22 -0.19 -17.17
N ALA A 21 33.24 0.91 -16.42
CA ALA A 21 33.53 0.89 -15.00
C ALA A 21 32.36 0.29 -14.19
N SER A 22 31.12 0.58 -14.58
CA SER A 22 29.93 -0.02 -13.97
C SER A 22 29.84 -1.51 -14.31
N SER A 23 30.12 -1.91 -15.55
CA SER A 23 30.22 -3.30 -15.99
C SER A 23 31.35 -4.06 -15.27
N LYS A 24 32.53 -3.46 -15.10
CA LYS A 24 33.63 -4.07 -14.34
C LYS A 24 33.33 -4.15 -12.83
N ARG A 25 32.59 -3.19 -12.25
CA ARG A 25 32.11 -3.30 -10.87
C ARG A 25 31.04 -4.37 -10.74
N ALA A 26 30.06 -4.42 -11.66
CA ALA A 26 29.07 -5.48 -11.71
C ALA A 26 29.72 -6.85 -11.90
N THR A 27 30.77 -6.95 -12.73
CA THR A 27 31.54 -8.19 -12.94
C THR A 27 32.39 -8.57 -11.71
N ARG A 28 32.96 -7.61 -10.98
CA ARG A 28 33.65 -7.89 -9.70
C ARG A 28 32.71 -8.26 -8.57
N TYR A 29 31.55 -7.63 -8.46
CA TYR A 29 30.49 -8.06 -7.53
C TYR A 29 29.96 -9.44 -7.91
N ALA A 30 29.74 -9.65 -9.20
CA ALA A 30 29.32 -10.93 -9.75
C ALA A 30 30.38 -12.04 -9.59
N SER A 31 31.68 -11.74 -9.62
CA SER A 31 32.74 -12.73 -9.33
C SER A 31 32.92 -12.97 -7.83
N ALA A 32 32.57 -12.02 -6.97
CA ALA A 32 32.58 -12.22 -5.52
C ALA A 32 31.37 -13.04 -5.02
N VAL A 33 30.21 -12.99 -5.74
CA VAL A 33 29.02 -13.79 -5.45
C VAL A 33 29.00 -15.12 -6.23
N GLY A 34 29.79 -15.24 -7.29
CA GLY A 34 29.78 -16.35 -8.23
C GLY A 34 31.09 -17.14 -8.32
N ALA A 35 31.92 -17.15 -7.25
CA ALA A 35 32.87 -18.23 -7.10
C ALA A 35 32.05 -19.54 -7.08
N PHE A 36 32.26 -20.39 -8.06
CA PHE A 36 31.64 -21.71 -8.16
C PHE A 36 31.71 -22.39 -6.78
N GLU A 37 30.54 -22.59 -6.15
CA GLU A 37 30.43 -23.38 -4.95
C GLU A 37 30.77 -24.82 -5.34
N SER A 38 31.96 -25.25 -5.00
CA SER A 38 32.36 -26.64 -5.16
C SER A 38 31.55 -27.53 -4.22
N ASP A 39 31.32 -28.80 -4.56
CA ASP A 39 30.65 -29.76 -3.67
C ASP A 39 31.38 -29.91 -2.31
N ALA A 40 32.66 -29.54 -2.25
CA ALA A 40 33.46 -29.50 -1.02
C ALA A 40 32.95 -28.45 0.01
N ASP A 41 32.24 -27.39 -0.46
CA ASP A 41 31.69 -26.35 0.39
C ASP A 41 30.25 -26.65 0.84
N ALA A 42 29.69 -27.80 0.47
CA ALA A 42 28.37 -28.24 0.90
C ALA A 42 28.33 -28.55 2.42
N LEU A 43 27.17 -28.41 3.04
CA LEU A 43 26.97 -28.77 4.44
C LEU A 43 27.09 -30.30 4.60
N THR A 44 27.83 -30.72 5.62
CA THR A 44 27.86 -32.13 6.05
C THR A 44 26.53 -32.55 6.67
N VAL A 45 26.29 -33.84 6.80
CA VAL A 45 25.08 -34.37 7.46
C VAL A 45 24.98 -33.84 8.89
N TRP A 46 26.08 -33.80 9.65
CA TRP A 46 26.12 -33.31 11.02
C TRP A 46 25.79 -31.82 11.12
N GLU A 47 26.29 -31.03 10.21
CA GLU A 47 25.97 -29.61 10.12
C GLU A 47 24.49 -29.37 9.78
N SER A 48 23.93 -30.16 8.88
CA SER A 48 22.50 -30.14 8.54
C SER A 48 21.63 -30.55 9.75
N MET A 49 22.09 -31.57 10.52
CA MET A 49 21.42 -31.95 11.77
C MET A 49 21.50 -30.86 12.84
N ALA A 50 22.60 -30.14 12.92
CA ALA A 50 22.73 -29.00 13.83
C ALA A 50 21.74 -27.86 13.47
N VAL A 51 21.55 -27.58 12.19
CA VAL A 51 20.54 -26.63 11.72
C VAL A 51 19.14 -27.11 12.11
N LEU A 52 18.84 -28.40 11.88
CA LEU A 52 17.55 -28.99 12.26
C LEU A 52 17.30 -28.92 13.76
N ALA A 53 18.27 -29.31 14.56
CA ALA A 53 18.16 -29.29 16.04
C ALA A 53 17.92 -27.88 16.58
N THR A 54 18.60 -26.88 16.02
CA THR A 54 18.40 -25.47 16.38
C THR A 54 17.00 -25.00 15.98
N THR A 55 16.54 -25.37 14.79
CA THR A 55 15.17 -25.03 14.31
C THR A 55 14.12 -25.63 15.23
N CYS A 56 14.24 -26.93 15.54
CA CYS A 56 13.32 -27.63 16.42
C CYS A 56 13.38 -27.06 17.86
N GLY A 57 14.56 -26.66 18.33
CA GLY A 57 14.73 -26.04 19.65
C GLY A 57 14.00 -24.69 19.75
N VAL A 58 14.17 -23.79 18.77
CA VAL A 58 13.52 -22.48 18.78
C VAL A 58 12.01 -22.60 18.57
N SER A 59 11.60 -23.38 17.56
CA SER A 59 10.17 -23.55 17.26
C SER A 59 9.46 -24.31 18.38
N GLY A 60 10.09 -25.34 18.94
CA GLY A 60 9.56 -26.10 20.08
C GLY A 60 9.42 -25.24 21.33
N SER A 61 10.44 -24.44 21.67
CA SER A 61 10.38 -23.54 22.83
C SER A 61 9.25 -22.51 22.70
N TYR A 62 9.06 -21.94 21.51
CA TYR A 62 7.96 -21.03 21.24
C TYR A 62 6.59 -21.71 21.41
N VAL A 63 6.39 -22.87 20.80
CA VAL A 63 5.12 -23.61 20.88
C VAL A 63 4.83 -24.05 22.31
N VAL A 64 5.83 -24.58 23.04
CA VAL A 64 5.67 -25.00 24.44
C VAL A 64 5.37 -23.81 25.33
N ALA A 65 6.00 -22.66 25.11
CA ALA A 65 5.77 -21.46 25.94
C ALA A 65 4.38 -20.86 25.73
N PHE A 66 3.91 -20.73 24.48
CA PHE A 66 2.74 -19.92 24.16
C PHE A 66 1.48 -20.70 23.75
N SER A 67 1.58 -22.02 23.48
CA SER A 67 0.41 -22.84 23.18
C SER A 67 -0.18 -23.46 24.44
N SER A 68 -1.49 -23.42 24.61
CA SER A 68 -2.19 -24.18 25.66
C SER A 68 -2.63 -25.58 25.19
N VAL A 69 -2.59 -25.83 23.87
CA VAL A 69 -2.93 -27.15 23.31
C VAL A 69 -1.77 -28.14 23.47
N ILE A 70 -0.53 -27.69 23.20
CA ILE A 70 0.66 -28.56 23.22
C ILE A 70 1.53 -28.31 24.47
N GLY A 71 1.45 -27.12 25.07
CA GLY A 71 2.39 -26.64 26.10
C GLY A 71 1.73 -25.93 27.29
N TYR A 72 2.41 -24.92 27.76
CA TYR A 72 2.10 -24.20 29.01
C TYR A 72 1.48 -22.82 28.79
N GLY A 73 0.88 -22.54 27.63
CA GLY A 73 0.38 -21.23 27.22
C GLY A 73 -0.41 -20.50 28.29
N SER A 74 -1.44 -21.12 28.87
CA SER A 74 -2.25 -20.52 29.94
C SER A 74 -1.46 -20.19 31.22
N ARG A 75 -0.46 -21.00 31.57
CA ARG A 75 0.45 -20.72 32.71
C ARG A 75 1.37 -19.56 32.35
N THR A 76 1.92 -19.54 31.17
CA THR A 76 2.81 -18.47 30.69
C THR A 76 2.08 -17.11 30.69
N PHE A 77 0.92 -17.03 30.02
CA PHE A 77 0.14 -15.78 29.97
C PHE A 77 -0.31 -15.33 31.36
N ARG A 78 -0.66 -16.25 32.27
CA ARG A 78 -1.00 -15.93 33.66
C ARG A 78 0.21 -15.40 34.43
N ALA A 79 1.39 -15.99 34.24
CA ALA A 79 2.63 -15.55 34.89
C ALA A 79 3.08 -14.16 34.42
N LEU A 80 2.73 -13.78 33.21
CA LEU A 80 3.04 -12.46 32.60
C LEU A 80 2.02 -11.38 32.99
N ARG A 81 0.92 -11.73 33.68
CA ARG A 81 -0.15 -10.80 34.02
C ARG A 81 0.28 -9.80 35.09
N GLY A 82 0.04 -8.51 34.82
CA GLY A 82 0.26 -7.45 35.81
C GLY A 82 1.72 -7.03 36.01
N ASP A 83 2.65 -7.58 35.27
CA ASP A 83 4.06 -7.25 35.38
C ASP A 83 4.42 -6.06 34.45
N GLN A 84 5.23 -5.12 34.96
CA GLN A 84 5.77 -4.00 34.17
C GLN A 84 7.21 -4.24 33.70
N ARG A 85 7.75 -5.43 33.94
CA ARG A 85 9.14 -5.79 33.59
C ARG A 85 9.39 -5.68 32.11
N GLU A 86 8.38 -5.97 31.27
CA GLU A 86 8.48 -5.80 29.81
C GLU A 86 8.88 -4.39 29.42
N SER A 87 8.29 -3.37 30.07
CA SER A 87 8.59 -1.97 29.79
C SER A 87 10.01 -1.60 30.21
N ILE A 88 10.45 -2.07 31.36
CA ILE A 88 11.83 -1.82 31.88
C ILE A 88 12.86 -2.47 30.94
N LEU A 89 12.64 -3.72 30.51
CA LEU A 89 13.53 -4.42 29.59
C LEU A 89 13.54 -3.76 28.22
N CYS A 90 12.39 -3.30 27.72
CA CYS A 90 12.29 -2.55 26.47
C CYS A 90 13.09 -1.25 26.54
N VAL A 91 12.87 -0.43 27.57
CA VAL A 91 13.60 0.83 27.76
C VAL A 91 15.09 0.57 27.91
N THR A 92 15.49 -0.46 28.65
CA THR A 92 16.91 -0.81 28.82
C THR A 92 17.54 -1.26 27.50
N SER A 93 16.85 -2.08 26.71
CA SER A 93 17.35 -2.53 25.39
C SER A 93 17.49 -1.36 24.42
N VAL A 94 16.50 -0.46 24.38
CA VAL A 94 16.54 0.76 23.56
C VAL A 94 17.68 1.67 24.03
N ALA A 95 17.85 1.88 25.33
CA ALA A 95 18.95 2.69 25.87
C ALA A 95 20.34 2.12 25.51
N LEU A 96 20.52 0.79 25.58
CA LEU A 96 21.74 0.13 25.13
C LEU A 96 21.97 0.28 23.63
N ALA A 97 20.94 0.10 22.81
CA ALA A 97 21.04 0.29 21.37
C ALA A 97 21.42 1.74 21.00
N LEU A 98 20.81 2.72 21.66
CA LEU A 98 21.12 4.13 21.51
C LEU A 98 22.55 4.43 22.01
N GLY A 99 22.97 3.84 23.13
CA GLY A 99 24.33 3.94 23.65
C GLY A 99 25.36 3.41 22.65
N LEU A 100 25.14 2.25 22.05
CA LEU A 100 26.00 1.68 21.01
C LEU A 100 26.07 2.58 19.76
N TYR A 101 24.95 3.18 19.37
CA TYR A 101 24.90 4.11 18.24
C TYR A 101 25.64 5.41 18.58
N VAL A 102 25.37 6.05 19.71
CA VAL A 102 25.97 7.32 20.13
C VAL A 102 27.49 7.19 20.31
N THR A 103 27.96 6.09 20.91
CA THR A 103 29.39 5.82 21.12
C THR A 103 30.13 5.34 19.86
N ASP A 104 29.44 5.32 18.72
CA ASP A 104 30.01 4.87 17.44
C ASP A 104 30.64 3.48 17.50
N ALA A 105 29.96 2.56 18.16
CA ALA A 105 30.47 1.22 18.44
C ALA A 105 30.82 0.42 17.16
N SER A 106 30.27 0.81 16.00
CA SER A 106 30.61 0.23 14.69
C SER A 106 32.11 0.37 14.35
N HIS A 107 32.78 1.41 14.84
CA HIS A 107 34.19 1.71 14.60
C HIS A 107 35.14 1.16 15.69
N TRP A 108 34.64 0.44 16.69
CA TRP A 108 35.47 -0.21 17.69
C TRP A 108 36.27 -1.36 17.07
N SER A 109 37.56 -1.12 16.78
CA SER A 109 38.43 -2.03 16.02
C SER A 109 39.36 -2.88 16.88
N GLY A 110 39.65 -2.48 18.13
CA GLY A 110 40.48 -3.23 19.08
C GLY A 110 39.88 -4.59 19.48
N GLY A 111 40.69 -5.59 19.76
CA GLY A 111 40.20 -6.94 20.08
C GLY A 111 39.26 -6.95 21.29
N ARG A 112 39.57 -6.26 22.38
CA ARG A 112 38.72 -6.16 23.57
C ARG A 112 37.47 -5.30 23.34
N THR A 113 37.61 -4.16 22.64
CA THR A 113 36.49 -3.26 22.33
C THR A 113 35.50 -3.91 21.36
N ARG A 114 35.97 -4.69 20.38
CA ARG A 114 35.11 -5.49 19.49
C ARG A 114 34.33 -6.53 20.25
N ALA A 115 34.98 -7.29 21.16
CA ALA A 115 34.31 -8.28 22.00
C ALA A 115 33.24 -7.62 22.91
N ALA A 116 33.56 -6.45 23.48
CA ALA A 116 32.58 -5.69 24.30
C ALA A 116 31.39 -5.21 23.48
N ARG A 117 31.63 -4.68 22.25
CA ARG A 117 30.55 -4.32 21.33
C ARG A 117 29.63 -5.51 21.02
N ASP A 118 30.23 -6.64 20.65
CA ASP A 118 29.48 -7.85 20.26
C ASP A 118 28.69 -8.39 21.46
N ALA A 119 29.23 -8.35 22.66
CA ALA A 119 28.54 -8.73 23.89
C ALA A 119 27.37 -7.77 24.22
N LEU A 120 27.58 -6.45 24.12
CA LEU A 120 26.52 -5.45 24.34
C LEU A 120 25.41 -5.55 23.27
N ALA A 121 25.76 -5.77 22.01
CA ALA A 121 24.79 -5.98 20.94
C ALA A 121 23.96 -7.25 21.19
N ALA A 122 24.60 -8.34 21.63
CA ALA A 122 23.90 -9.57 22.00
C ALA A 122 22.98 -9.36 23.22
N ALA A 123 23.46 -8.67 24.25
CA ALA A 123 22.66 -8.33 25.43
C ALA A 123 21.44 -7.47 25.03
N THR A 124 21.62 -6.46 24.17
CA THR A 124 20.52 -5.63 23.63
C THR A 124 19.48 -6.49 22.93
N ALA A 125 19.91 -7.40 22.05
CA ALA A 125 19.00 -8.29 21.32
C ALA A 125 18.25 -9.25 22.27
N ILE A 126 18.92 -9.81 23.25
CA ILE A 126 18.32 -10.70 24.27
C ILE A 126 17.30 -9.95 25.12
N LEU A 127 17.62 -8.76 25.62
CA LEU A 127 16.71 -7.95 26.42
C LEU A 127 15.48 -7.54 25.63
N PHE A 128 15.66 -7.17 24.35
CA PHE A 128 14.55 -6.85 23.46
C PHE A 128 13.65 -8.07 23.22
N ALA A 129 14.26 -9.23 22.96
CA ALA A 129 13.51 -10.49 22.79
C ALA A 129 12.72 -10.88 24.05
N LEU A 130 13.33 -10.73 25.23
CA LEU A 130 12.66 -10.96 26.51
C LEU A 130 11.53 -9.96 26.74
N SER A 131 11.73 -8.68 26.44
CA SER A 131 10.69 -7.66 26.51
C SER A 131 9.47 -8.02 25.67
N LEU A 132 9.69 -8.41 24.40
CA LEU A 132 8.60 -8.83 23.51
C LEU A 132 7.91 -10.12 23.98
N GLY A 133 8.66 -11.07 24.51
CA GLY A 133 8.10 -12.28 25.14
C GLY A 133 7.21 -11.96 26.34
N LEU A 134 7.69 -11.08 27.22
CA LEU A 134 6.97 -10.65 28.42
C LEU A 134 5.75 -9.75 28.09
N SER A 135 5.78 -9.04 26.96
CA SER A 135 4.65 -8.21 26.51
C SER A 135 3.45 -9.01 26.01
N ALA A 136 3.55 -10.33 25.93
CA ALA A 136 2.52 -11.23 25.40
C ALA A 136 1.13 -11.04 26.05
N ASN A 137 1.06 -10.64 27.29
CA ASN A 137 -0.21 -10.42 27.98
C ASN A 137 -0.92 -9.13 27.49
N ARG A 138 -0.17 -8.06 27.22
CA ARG A 138 -0.69 -6.79 26.68
C ARG A 138 -0.85 -6.82 25.15
N TYR A 139 0.11 -7.45 24.50
CA TYR A 139 0.21 -7.54 23.04
C TYR A 139 0.40 -9.01 22.63
N PRO A 140 -0.67 -9.81 22.64
CA PRO A 140 -0.59 -11.25 22.36
C PRO A 140 0.00 -11.61 21.01
N GLN A 141 -0.03 -10.67 20.04
CA GLN A 141 0.61 -10.81 18.74
C GLN A 141 2.14 -10.64 18.77
N ALA A 142 2.72 -10.12 19.87
CA ALA A 142 4.17 -9.89 19.95
C ALA A 142 5.01 -11.18 19.90
N PRO A 143 4.68 -12.27 20.63
CA PRO A 143 5.42 -13.53 20.55
C PRO A 143 5.48 -14.16 19.14
N PRO A 144 4.38 -14.30 18.37
CA PRO A 144 4.47 -14.84 17.02
C PRO A 144 5.24 -13.91 16.08
N THR A 145 5.13 -12.60 16.25
CA THR A 145 5.93 -11.63 15.48
C THR A 145 7.42 -11.77 15.81
N LEU A 146 7.75 -11.90 17.09
CA LEU A 146 9.12 -12.14 17.54
C LEU A 146 9.70 -13.43 16.93
N TYR A 147 8.95 -14.53 16.95
CA TYR A 147 9.36 -15.77 16.34
C TYR A 147 9.71 -15.60 14.85
N LEU A 148 8.85 -14.91 14.11
CA LEU A 148 9.06 -14.64 12.68
C LEU A 148 10.30 -13.78 12.40
N VAL A 149 10.60 -12.79 13.25
CA VAL A 149 11.74 -11.87 13.08
C VAL A 149 13.05 -12.48 13.56
N LEU A 150 13.05 -13.13 14.72
CA LEU A 150 14.26 -13.69 15.32
C LEU A 150 14.78 -14.92 14.57
N THR A 151 13.91 -15.73 14.01
CA THR A 151 14.31 -16.94 13.29
C THR A 151 15.30 -16.67 12.14
N PRO A 152 15.04 -15.74 11.19
CA PRO A 152 16.03 -15.38 10.16
C PRO A 152 17.29 -14.72 10.73
N MET A 153 17.17 -13.90 11.76
CA MET A 153 18.34 -13.29 12.42
C MET A 153 19.26 -14.35 13.04
N MET A 154 18.68 -15.36 13.67
CA MET A 154 19.43 -16.50 14.21
C MET A 154 20.18 -17.24 13.10
N TYR A 155 19.53 -17.54 11.97
CA TYR A 155 20.21 -18.18 10.83
C TYR A 155 21.31 -17.30 10.24
N ALA A 156 21.10 -15.99 10.13
CA ALA A 156 22.12 -15.07 9.68
C ALA A 156 23.35 -15.08 10.63
N TYR A 157 23.12 -15.09 11.93
CA TYR A 157 24.17 -15.21 12.94
C TYR A 157 24.90 -16.56 12.84
N MET A 158 24.19 -17.70 12.76
CA MET A 158 24.76 -19.02 12.58
C MET A 158 25.63 -19.08 11.32
N ARG A 159 25.15 -18.51 10.21
CA ARG A 159 25.91 -18.39 8.95
C ARG A 159 27.23 -17.64 9.18
N ALA A 160 27.16 -16.48 9.79
CA ALA A 160 28.32 -15.62 10.01
C ALA A 160 29.36 -16.25 10.93
N ARG A 161 28.92 -17.07 11.90
CA ARG A 161 29.80 -17.60 12.96
C ARG A 161 30.31 -19.01 12.68
N PHE A 162 29.43 -19.90 12.20
CA PHE A 162 29.73 -21.33 12.13
C PHE A 162 29.81 -21.86 10.68
N PHE A 163 29.05 -21.28 9.78
CA PHE A 163 28.91 -21.80 8.40
C PHE A 163 29.45 -20.83 7.34
N ARG A 164 30.35 -19.92 7.71
CA ARG A 164 30.88 -18.88 6.82
C ARG A 164 31.57 -19.45 5.56
N ALA A 165 32.28 -20.57 5.71
CA ALA A 165 33.00 -21.23 4.63
C ALA A 165 32.10 -22.14 3.76
N ARG A 166 30.84 -22.35 4.14
CA ARG A 166 29.93 -23.24 3.43
C ARG A 166 29.19 -22.56 2.32
N SER A 167 28.78 -23.32 1.32
CA SER A 167 27.94 -22.86 0.23
C SER A 167 26.65 -22.23 0.71
N MET A 168 26.32 -21.03 0.20
CA MET A 168 25.08 -20.33 0.58
C MET A 168 23.85 -21.09 0.10
N SER A 169 23.89 -21.69 -1.09
CA SER A 169 22.78 -22.47 -1.64
C SER A 169 22.50 -23.73 -0.81
N SER A 170 23.57 -24.45 -0.38
CA SER A 170 23.44 -25.62 0.47
C SER A 170 22.94 -25.27 1.88
N TYR A 171 23.40 -24.14 2.43
CA TYR A 171 22.93 -23.64 3.71
C TYR A 171 21.44 -23.27 3.69
N LEU A 172 20.99 -22.51 2.69
CA LEU A 172 19.59 -22.18 2.51
C LEU A 172 18.72 -23.41 2.29
N ALA A 173 19.21 -24.41 1.54
CA ALA A 173 18.50 -25.66 1.36
C ALA A 173 18.37 -26.49 2.65
N ALA A 174 19.38 -26.45 3.53
CA ALA A 174 19.31 -27.07 4.86
C ALA A 174 18.30 -26.37 5.76
N ILE A 175 18.28 -25.03 5.80
CA ILE A 175 17.29 -24.23 6.50
C ILE A 175 15.88 -24.57 6.00
N ALA A 176 15.66 -24.58 4.69
CA ALA A 176 14.36 -24.86 4.11
C ALA A 176 13.83 -26.25 4.53
N ARG A 177 14.66 -27.28 4.39
CA ARG A 177 14.29 -28.64 4.81
C ARG A 177 13.97 -28.74 6.30
N SER A 178 14.79 -28.10 7.14
CA SER A 178 14.60 -28.10 8.59
C SER A 178 13.29 -27.39 8.99
N LEU A 179 12.97 -26.24 8.37
CA LEU A 179 11.75 -25.51 8.63
C LEU A 179 10.49 -26.22 8.12
N TYR A 180 10.54 -26.86 6.93
CA TYR A 180 9.42 -27.66 6.43
C TYR A 180 9.15 -28.86 7.35
N ALA A 181 10.22 -29.57 7.76
CA ALA A 181 10.07 -30.69 8.69
C ALA A 181 9.48 -30.22 10.04
N CYS A 182 9.97 -29.11 10.57
CA CYS A 182 9.49 -28.55 11.81
C CYS A 182 8.03 -28.10 11.71
N ALA A 183 7.64 -27.41 10.62
CA ALA A 183 6.26 -27.01 10.37
C ALA A 183 5.32 -28.23 10.30
N ALA A 184 5.72 -29.28 9.58
CA ALA A 184 4.93 -30.51 9.50
C ALA A 184 4.77 -31.19 10.87
N ILE A 185 5.84 -31.30 11.64
CA ILE A 185 5.82 -31.88 13.00
C ILE A 185 4.90 -31.07 13.93
N ILE A 186 4.99 -29.73 13.91
CA ILE A 186 4.17 -28.87 14.76
C ILE A 186 2.69 -29.04 14.42
N ILE A 187 2.33 -29.06 13.13
CA ILE A 187 0.94 -29.24 12.69
C ILE A 187 0.42 -30.63 13.08
N MET A 188 1.20 -31.68 12.86
CA MET A 188 0.82 -33.05 13.27
C MET A 188 0.60 -33.14 14.80
N LEU A 189 1.49 -32.59 15.59
CA LEU A 189 1.36 -32.55 17.04
C LEU A 189 0.15 -31.73 17.50
N PHE A 190 -0.11 -30.60 16.85
CA PHE A 190 -1.27 -29.78 17.14
C PHE A 190 -2.59 -30.55 16.91
N PHE A 191 -2.76 -31.15 15.72
CA PHE A 191 -3.97 -31.90 15.43
C PHE A 191 -4.11 -33.15 16.27
N ALA A 192 -3.04 -33.89 16.54
CA ALA A 192 -3.05 -35.06 17.40
C ALA A 192 -3.47 -34.70 18.83
N GLU A 193 -2.88 -33.64 19.39
CA GLU A 193 -3.18 -33.21 20.75
C GLU A 193 -4.55 -32.57 20.87
N ALA A 194 -4.96 -31.76 19.89
CA ALA A 194 -6.31 -31.18 19.83
C ALA A 194 -7.39 -32.27 19.72
N ALA A 195 -7.14 -33.34 18.97
CA ALA A 195 -8.03 -34.48 18.89
C ALA A 195 -8.08 -35.29 20.20
N ARG A 196 -6.91 -35.51 20.82
CA ARG A 196 -6.78 -36.27 22.10
C ARG A 196 -7.48 -35.56 23.25
N THR A 197 -7.30 -34.22 23.36
CA THR A 197 -7.83 -33.38 24.44
C THR A 197 -9.21 -32.79 24.11
N LYS A 198 -9.72 -33.02 22.89
CA LYS A 198 -10.93 -32.36 22.33
C LYS A 198 -10.84 -30.81 22.38
N ALA A 199 -9.64 -30.25 22.36
CA ALA A 199 -9.38 -28.83 22.42
C ALA A 199 -9.56 -28.16 21.03
N TRP A 200 -10.68 -28.45 20.37
CA TRP A 200 -11.09 -27.73 19.16
C TRP A 200 -11.67 -26.36 19.54
N TRP A 201 -11.39 -25.36 18.72
CA TRP A 201 -11.90 -24.03 18.98
C TRP A 201 -13.41 -24.05 19.14
N SER A 202 -13.88 -23.63 20.27
CA SER A 202 -15.27 -23.58 20.65
C SER A 202 -15.48 -22.49 21.69
N THR A 203 -16.71 -22.05 21.85
CA THR A 203 -17.07 -21.03 22.86
C THR A 203 -16.70 -21.44 24.27
N SER A 204 -16.86 -22.73 24.59
CA SER A 204 -16.48 -23.27 25.90
C SER A 204 -14.97 -23.22 26.13
N LEU A 205 -14.17 -23.55 25.12
CA LEU A 205 -12.71 -23.49 25.20
C LEU A 205 -12.22 -22.03 25.26
N GLU A 206 -12.84 -21.14 24.51
CA GLU A 206 -12.53 -19.71 24.56
C GLU A 206 -12.79 -19.15 25.97
N MET A 207 -13.94 -19.45 26.56
CA MET A 207 -14.27 -19.02 27.90
C MET A 207 -13.33 -19.61 28.94
N GLU A 208 -12.94 -20.88 28.80
CA GLU A 208 -11.93 -21.52 29.65
C GLU A 208 -10.60 -20.77 29.58
N TYR A 209 -10.12 -20.42 28.37
CA TYR A 209 -8.87 -19.70 28.18
C TYR A 209 -8.96 -18.26 28.69
N ARG A 210 -10.06 -17.57 28.46
CA ARG A 210 -10.33 -16.23 29.03
C ARG A 210 -10.26 -16.27 30.56
N HIS A 211 -10.91 -17.22 31.17
CA HIS A 211 -10.90 -17.39 32.61
C HIS A 211 -9.51 -17.76 33.16
N ALA A 212 -8.77 -18.62 32.43
CA ALA A 212 -7.44 -19.05 32.81
C ALA A 212 -6.42 -17.92 32.85
N ILE A 213 -6.53 -16.92 31.94
CA ILE A 213 -5.62 -15.78 31.86
C ILE A 213 -6.21 -14.53 32.51
N GLY A 214 -7.51 -14.57 32.91
CA GLY A 214 -8.21 -13.45 33.53
C GLY A 214 -8.35 -12.26 32.61
N CYS A 215 -8.63 -12.49 31.34
CA CYS A 215 -9.25 -11.48 30.49
C CYS A 215 -10.53 -11.08 31.17
N ASP A 216 -10.67 -9.80 31.54
CA ASP A 216 -11.79 -9.33 32.32
C ASP A 216 -13.14 -9.72 31.72
N VAL A 217 -14.08 -9.89 32.61
CA VAL A 217 -15.44 -10.39 32.33
C VAL A 217 -16.27 -9.44 31.46
N ASP A 218 -15.70 -8.31 31.04
CA ASP A 218 -16.31 -7.49 30.00
C ASP A 218 -16.24 -8.22 28.66
N ILE A 219 -17.28 -9.01 28.46
CA ILE A 219 -17.50 -9.94 27.34
C ILE A 219 -17.53 -9.22 25.96
N THR A 220 -17.51 -7.89 25.97
CA THR A 220 -17.49 -7.06 24.78
C THR A 220 -16.10 -6.87 24.18
N THR A 221 -15.03 -7.15 24.92
CA THR A 221 -13.65 -7.06 24.43
C THR A 221 -13.13 -8.44 24.03
N GLU A 222 -12.76 -8.60 22.76
CA GLU A 222 -12.13 -9.82 22.28
C GLU A 222 -10.80 -10.08 23.01
N CYS A 223 -10.68 -11.25 23.62
CA CYS A 223 -9.43 -11.68 24.26
C CYS A 223 -8.47 -12.27 23.21
N LEU A 224 -7.69 -11.43 22.55
CA LEU A 224 -6.72 -11.84 21.56
C LEU A 224 -5.73 -12.90 22.08
N ALA A 225 -5.41 -12.85 23.38
CA ALA A 225 -4.53 -13.81 24.02
C ALA A 225 -5.10 -15.25 24.01
N ALA A 226 -6.41 -15.43 24.12
CA ALA A 226 -7.04 -16.74 24.03
C ALA A 226 -6.87 -17.35 22.63
N TYR A 227 -7.04 -16.56 21.59
CA TYR A 227 -6.78 -16.99 20.20
C TYR A 227 -5.30 -17.36 19.99
N VAL A 228 -4.37 -16.52 20.44
CA VAL A 228 -2.94 -16.82 20.29
C VAL A 228 -2.56 -18.08 21.03
N MET A 229 -3.08 -18.34 22.22
CA MET A 229 -2.81 -19.58 22.96
C MET A 229 -3.26 -20.84 22.23
N TRP A 230 -4.39 -20.78 21.55
CA TRP A 230 -4.87 -21.90 20.77
C TRP A 230 -4.13 -22.00 19.42
N PHE A 231 -3.98 -20.88 18.70
CA PHE A 231 -3.49 -20.83 17.33
C PHE A 231 -1.96 -20.69 17.21
N ALA A 232 -1.22 -20.54 18.33
CA ALA A 232 0.24 -20.38 18.35
C ALA A 232 1.00 -21.44 17.54
N PRO A 233 0.67 -22.75 17.58
CA PRO A 233 1.34 -23.76 16.77
C PRO A 233 1.14 -23.55 15.27
N CYS A 234 -0.07 -23.17 14.86
CA CYS A 234 -0.37 -22.88 13.47
C CYS A 234 0.36 -21.64 12.97
N LEU A 235 0.49 -20.60 13.79
CA LEU A 235 1.27 -19.41 13.46
C LEU A 235 2.76 -19.73 13.29
N ALA A 236 3.33 -20.55 14.16
CA ALA A 236 4.72 -20.99 14.06
C ALA A 236 4.95 -21.83 12.80
N ALA A 237 4.04 -22.75 12.50
CA ALA A 237 4.11 -23.60 11.31
C ALA A 237 3.98 -22.75 10.03
N LEU A 238 3.04 -21.81 9.99
CA LEU A 238 2.86 -20.89 8.86
C LEU A 238 4.10 -20.01 8.63
N ALA A 239 4.67 -19.43 9.69
CA ALA A 239 5.89 -18.65 9.63
C ALA A 239 7.06 -19.48 9.10
N SER A 240 7.22 -20.71 9.64
CA SER A 240 8.24 -21.66 9.20
C SER A 240 8.07 -22.05 7.73
N PHE A 241 6.85 -22.30 7.28
CA PHE A 241 6.53 -22.67 5.90
C PHE A 241 6.85 -21.53 4.93
N ILE A 242 6.42 -20.28 5.24
CA ILE A 242 6.70 -19.11 4.40
C ILE A 242 8.21 -18.90 4.28
N PHE A 243 8.92 -18.92 5.39
CA PHE A 243 10.37 -18.69 5.39
C PHE A 243 11.14 -19.87 4.75
N ALA A 244 10.68 -21.11 4.94
CA ALA A 244 11.22 -22.29 4.27
C ALA A 244 11.10 -22.17 2.75
N THR A 245 9.91 -21.78 2.27
CA THR A 245 9.66 -21.59 0.83
C THR A 245 10.57 -20.52 0.25
N PHE A 246 10.71 -19.40 0.95
CA PHE A 246 11.62 -18.33 0.55
C PHE A 246 13.07 -18.80 0.47
N CYS A 247 13.57 -19.53 1.49
CA CYS A 247 14.91 -20.09 1.50
C CYS A 247 15.13 -21.15 0.42
N ALA A 248 14.13 -22.00 0.16
CA ALA A 248 14.19 -23.01 -0.90
C ALA A 248 14.31 -22.37 -2.29
N LEU A 249 13.48 -21.38 -2.57
CA LEU A 249 13.48 -20.65 -3.83
C LEU A 249 14.78 -19.87 -4.03
N LEU A 250 15.26 -19.19 -2.99
CA LEU A 250 16.52 -18.45 -3.03
C LEU A 250 17.71 -19.39 -3.22
N GLY A 251 17.76 -20.51 -2.50
CA GLY A 251 18.81 -21.53 -2.62
C GLY A 251 18.83 -22.21 -3.99
N ALA A 252 17.65 -22.50 -4.56
CA ALA A 252 17.53 -23.03 -5.91
C ALA A 252 18.02 -22.02 -6.96
N SER A 253 17.70 -20.76 -6.77
CA SER A 253 18.13 -19.68 -7.66
C SER A 253 19.67 -19.54 -7.70
N MET A 254 20.35 -19.74 -6.58
CA MET A 254 21.81 -19.65 -6.48
C MET A 254 22.55 -20.83 -7.10
N ARG A 255 21.89 -21.97 -7.36
CA ARG A 255 22.47 -23.14 -8.00
C ARG A 255 22.50 -23.12 -9.53
N SER A 256 21.68 -22.32 -10.14
CA SER A 256 21.56 -22.27 -11.60
C SER A 256 22.81 -21.68 -12.24
N SER A 257 23.31 -22.31 -13.32
CA SER A 257 24.44 -21.80 -14.12
C SER A 257 24.04 -20.57 -14.98
N ASP A 258 22.76 -20.35 -15.21
CA ASP A 258 22.25 -19.20 -15.95
C ASP A 258 21.99 -18.02 -15.01
N ARG A 259 22.91 -17.07 -15.03
CA ARG A 259 22.94 -15.89 -14.16
C ARG A 259 21.71 -14.96 -14.33
N ASN A 260 21.21 -14.83 -15.53
CA ASN A 260 20.07 -13.97 -15.85
C ASN A 260 18.75 -14.66 -15.49
N GLY A 261 18.65 -15.97 -15.71
CA GLY A 261 17.50 -16.77 -15.30
C GLY A 261 17.35 -16.84 -13.78
N VAL A 262 18.46 -16.97 -13.05
CA VAL A 262 18.52 -17.02 -11.58
C VAL A 262 17.95 -15.75 -10.95
N LEU A 263 18.39 -14.60 -11.40
CA LEU A 263 17.95 -13.31 -10.85
C LEU A 263 16.47 -13.05 -11.16
N ASN A 264 16.02 -13.38 -12.38
CA ASN A 264 14.61 -13.32 -12.75
C ASN A 264 13.75 -14.26 -11.90
N PHE A 265 14.22 -15.48 -11.63
CA PHE A 265 13.50 -16.43 -10.78
C PHE A 265 13.41 -15.94 -9.33
N THR A 266 14.49 -15.38 -8.78
CA THR A 266 14.51 -14.85 -7.40
C THR A 266 13.57 -13.66 -7.23
N ILE A 267 13.52 -12.75 -8.21
CA ILE A 267 12.58 -11.61 -8.20
C ILE A 267 11.14 -12.11 -8.33
N LYS A 268 10.87 -13.10 -9.19
CA LYS A 268 9.54 -13.72 -9.29
C LYS A 268 9.15 -14.42 -7.99
N ALA A 269 10.05 -15.14 -7.36
CA ALA A 269 9.83 -15.80 -6.08
C ALA A 269 9.55 -14.80 -4.95
N PHE A 270 10.29 -13.68 -4.92
CA PHE A 270 10.03 -12.59 -3.99
C PHE A 270 8.68 -11.92 -4.28
N GLY A 271 8.36 -11.68 -5.55
CA GLY A 271 7.05 -11.18 -5.97
C GLY A 271 5.93 -12.09 -5.50
N CYS A 272 6.05 -13.41 -5.64
CA CYS A 272 5.10 -14.37 -5.08
C CYS A 272 5.00 -14.24 -3.55
N GLY A 273 6.11 -14.16 -2.83
CA GLY A 273 6.11 -13.95 -1.38
C GLY A 273 5.41 -12.66 -0.96
N LEU A 274 5.69 -11.55 -1.67
CA LEU A 274 5.02 -10.27 -1.48
C LEU A 274 3.52 -10.38 -1.73
N MET A 275 3.11 -11.10 -2.77
CA MET A 275 1.70 -11.32 -3.07
C MET A 275 0.99 -12.16 -2.00
N PHE A 276 1.65 -13.17 -1.41
CA PHE A 276 1.10 -13.88 -0.25
C PHE A 276 0.91 -12.95 0.96
N VAL A 277 1.81 -12.00 1.19
CA VAL A 277 1.66 -10.97 2.24
C VAL A 277 0.49 -10.05 1.94
N PHE A 278 0.36 -9.57 0.70
CA PHE A 278 -0.80 -8.77 0.29
C PHE A 278 -2.10 -9.55 0.41
N LEU A 279 -2.11 -10.83 0.06
CA LEU A 279 -3.25 -11.71 0.25
C LEU A 279 -3.63 -11.82 1.73
N GLY A 280 -2.65 -12.02 2.61
CA GLY A 280 -2.85 -12.04 4.06
C GLY A 280 -3.43 -10.74 4.61
N LEU A 281 -2.92 -9.59 4.14
CA LEU A 281 -3.46 -8.27 4.48
C LEU A 281 -4.88 -8.07 3.95
N TRP A 282 -5.13 -8.50 2.71
CA TRP A 282 -6.47 -8.43 2.12
C TRP A 282 -7.48 -9.26 2.88
N VAL A 283 -7.13 -10.51 3.22
CA VAL A 283 -7.96 -11.39 4.03
C VAL A 283 -8.24 -10.76 5.39
N ALA A 284 -7.20 -10.21 6.05
CA ALA A 284 -7.35 -9.55 7.34
C ALA A 284 -8.35 -8.38 7.28
N VAL A 285 -8.25 -7.54 6.24
CA VAL A 285 -9.19 -6.41 6.04
C VAL A 285 -10.60 -6.92 5.77
N SER A 286 -10.73 -8.01 5.00
CA SER A 286 -12.04 -8.58 4.67
C SER A 286 -12.78 -9.15 5.89
N ILE A 287 -12.05 -9.74 6.84
CA ILE A 287 -12.63 -10.32 8.06
C ILE A 287 -12.69 -9.33 9.24
N ALA A 288 -12.11 -8.12 9.11
CA ALA A 288 -12.03 -7.15 10.20
C ALA A 288 -13.41 -6.72 10.75
N GLY A 289 -14.47 -6.83 9.95
CA GLY A 289 -15.84 -6.52 10.38
C GLY A 289 -16.49 -7.58 11.26
N GLY A 290 -15.96 -8.82 11.27
CA GLY A 290 -16.55 -9.96 11.99
C GLY A 290 -15.61 -10.61 13.01
N ALA A 291 -14.30 -10.65 12.71
CA ALA A 291 -13.29 -11.30 13.55
C ALA A 291 -12.09 -10.38 13.77
N LYS A 292 -12.25 -9.37 14.61
CA LYS A 292 -11.22 -8.34 14.89
C LYS A 292 -9.90 -8.93 15.37
N ALA A 293 -9.94 -9.90 16.29
CA ALA A 293 -8.77 -10.55 16.85
C ALA A 293 -7.94 -11.26 15.77
N LEU A 294 -8.59 -12.07 14.94
CA LEU A 294 -7.92 -12.78 13.84
C LEU A 294 -7.37 -11.80 12.79
N SER A 295 -8.13 -10.75 12.47
CA SER A 295 -7.69 -9.69 11.57
C SER A 295 -6.42 -9.00 12.10
N ALA A 296 -6.38 -8.62 13.37
CA ALA A 296 -5.22 -7.98 13.99
C ALA A 296 -3.97 -8.87 13.97
N ILE A 297 -4.11 -10.17 14.25
CA ILE A 297 -3.01 -11.15 14.15
C ILE A 297 -2.50 -11.24 12.72
N LEU A 298 -3.39 -11.39 11.75
CA LEU A 298 -3.03 -11.54 10.33
C LEU A 298 -2.35 -10.28 9.78
N VAL A 299 -2.81 -9.07 10.14
CA VAL A 299 -2.16 -7.81 9.75
C VAL A 299 -0.75 -7.74 10.33
N THR A 300 -0.60 -7.96 11.63
CA THR A 300 0.70 -7.88 12.30
C THR A 300 1.69 -8.91 11.73
N PHE A 301 1.23 -10.13 11.52
CA PHE A 301 2.03 -11.21 10.97
C PHE A 301 2.43 -10.94 9.52
N SER A 302 1.50 -10.47 8.68
CA SER A 302 1.78 -10.13 7.28
C SER A 302 2.76 -8.97 7.15
N MET A 303 2.63 -7.94 7.98
CA MET A 303 3.58 -6.81 8.01
C MET A 303 4.98 -7.25 8.47
N ALA A 304 5.07 -8.09 9.50
CA ALA A 304 6.33 -8.64 9.95
C ALA A 304 6.98 -9.53 8.88
N ALA A 305 6.20 -10.37 8.20
CA ALA A 305 6.68 -11.19 7.09
C ALA A 305 7.22 -10.33 5.94
N LEU A 306 6.53 -9.23 5.60
CA LEU A 306 6.98 -8.27 4.59
C LEU A 306 8.35 -7.67 4.93
N VAL A 307 8.52 -7.19 6.16
CA VAL A 307 9.79 -6.61 6.63
C VAL A 307 10.92 -7.66 6.58
N VAL A 308 10.67 -8.87 7.06
CA VAL A 308 11.66 -9.95 7.10
C VAL A 308 12.07 -10.39 5.70
N LEU A 309 11.10 -10.65 4.82
CA LEU A 309 11.37 -11.09 3.44
C LEU A 309 12.10 -10.01 2.64
N SER A 310 11.69 -8.74 2.78
CA SER A 310 12.35 -7.61 2.12
C SER A 310 13.78 -7.42 2.63
N GLY A 311 13.98 -7.48 3.94
CA GLY A 311 15.30 -7.38 4.55
C GLY A 311 16.23 -8.52 4.13
N ALA A 312 15.73 -9.74 4.09
CA ALA A 312 16.50 -10.92 3.64
C ALA A 312 16.88 -10.81 2.15
N LEU A 313 15.97 -10.32 1.31
CA LEU A 313 16.25 -10.11 -0.11
C LEU A 313 17.33 -9.03 -0.34
N VAL A 314 17.20 -7.88 0.35
CA VAL A 314 18.20 -6.81 0.28
C VAL A 314 19.55 -7.28 0.80
N ALA A 315 19.58 -8.04 1.89
CA ALA A 315 20.82 -8.58 2.46
C ALA A 315 21.51 -9.62 1.56
N THR A 316 20.76 -10.37 0.74
CA THR A 316 21.29 -11.44 -0.09
C THR A 316 21.67 -11.00 -1.49
N ILE A 317 20.90 -10.13 -2.12
CA ILE A 317 21.06 -9.74 -3.53
C ILE A 317 21.68 -8.33 -3.65
N GLY A 318 21.41 -7.45 -2.68
CA GLY A 318 21.77 -6.04 -2.73
C GLY A 318 20.69 -5.19 -3.41
N LEU A 319 20.55 -3.96 -2.93
CA LEU A 319 19.49 -3.04 -3.39
C LEU A 319 19.66 -2.65 -4.87
N ASP A 320 20.89 -2.41 -5.32
CA ASP A 320 21.19 -1.97 -6.69
C ASP A 320 20.83 -3.05 -7.73
N ALA A 321 21.10 -4.32 -7.41
CA ALA A 321 20.77 -5.44 -8.29
C ALA A 321 19.26 -5.70 -8.35
N ILE A 322 18.55 -5.47 -7.24
CA ILE A 322 17.08 -5.58 -7.18
C ILE A 322 16.46 -4.47 -8.04
N THR A 323 16.87 -3.21 -7.86
CA THR A 323 16.29 -2.07 -8.58
C THR A 323 16.51 -2.19 -10.08
N SER A 324 17.72 -2.55 -10.53
CA SER A 324 18.03 -2.70 -11.95
C SER A 324 17.19 -3.79 -12.65
N LYS A 325 16.81 -4.85 -11.91
CA LYS A 325 16.00 -5.95 -12.47
C LYS A 325 14.50 -5.73 -12.32
N VAL A 326 14.05 -5.11 -11.25
CA VAL A 326 12.64 -4.71 -11.12
C VAL A 326 12.26 -3.78 -12.28
N THR A 327 13.15 -2.87 -12.66
CA THR A 327 12.95 -2.00 -13.82
C THR A 327 13.03 -2.73 -15.17
N SER A 328 13.55 -3.95 -15.24
CA SER A 328 13.56 -4.74 -16.48
C SER A 328 12.28 -5.54 -16.72
N VAL A 329 11.38 -5.67 -15.73
CA VAL A 329 10.08 -6.35 -15.87
C VAL A 329 9.04 -5.33 -16.34
N PRO A 330 8.37 -5.50 -17.51
CA PRO A 330 7.52 -4.47 -18.11
C PRO A 330 6.43 -3.91 -17.20
N LEU A 331 5.74 -4.76 -16.44
CA LEU A 331 4.72 -4.33 -15.49
C LEU A 331 5.35 -3.53 -14.34
N PHE A 332 6.41 -4.05 -13.74
CA PHE A 332 7.12 -3.35 -12.66
C PHE A 332 7.84 -2.10 -13.16
N ALA A 333 8.39 -2.11 -14.36
CA ALA A 333 8.96 -0.92 -14.99
C ALA A 333 7.91 0.16 -15.18
N SER A 334 6.74 -0.18 -15.69
CA SER A 334 5.61 0.75 -15.86
C SER A 334 5.14 1.31 -14.50
N ILE A 335 4.98 0.45 -13.49
CA ILE A 335 4.63 0.85 -12.12
C ILE A 335 5.75 1.71 -11.52
N MET A 336 7.00 1.30 -11.63
CA MET A 336 8.15 2.01 -11.05
C MET A 336 8.34 3.38 -11.72
N ASN A 337 8.25 3.48 -13.04
CA ASN A 337 8.31 4.75 -13.76
C ASN A 337 7.14 5.66 -13.38
N ALA A 338 5.93 5.11 -13.29
CA ALA A 338 4.78 5.86 -12.79
C ALA A 338 5.00 6.35 -11.35
N VAL A 339 5.54 5.50 -10.47
CA VAL A 339 5.83 5.84 -9.07
C VAL A 339 6.96 6.86 -8.96
N THR A 340 8.05 6.70 -9.72
CA THR A 340 9.23 7.56 -9.60
C THR A 340 9.10 8.87 -10.37
N GLU A 341 8.37 8.90 -11.47
CA GLU A 341 8.19 10.10 -12.29
C GLU A 341 6.87 10.81 -12.01
N LYS A 342 5.74 10.10 -12.19
CA LYS A 342 4.41 10.69 -12.08
C LYS A 342 3.95 10.87 -10.64
N TYR A 343 4.19 9.86 -9.78
CA TYR A 343 3.70 9.81 -8.40
C TYR A 343 4.78 9.97 -7.32
N ALA A 344 6.01 10.35 -7.67
CA ALA A 344 7.10 10.54 -6.70
C ALA A 344 6.70 11.49 -5.55
N ASN A 345 6.02 12.59 -5.87
CA ASN A 345 5.57 13.55 -4.87
C ASN A 345 4.43 13.02 -4.00
N VAL A 346 3.62 12.08 -4.51
CA VAL A 346 2.57 11.40 -3.72
C VAL A 346 3.21 10.45 -2.72
N PHE A 347 4.23 9.66 -3.12
CA PHE A 347 4.98 8.81 -2.20
C PHE A 347 5.68 9.61 -1.10
N LYS A 348 6.31 10.73 -1.46
CA LYS A 348 6.90 11.65 -0.50
C LYS A 348 5.85 12.23 0.45
N ALA A 349 4.65 12.52 -0.05
CA ALA A 349 3.51 13.00 0.75
C ALA A 349 3.00 11.93 1.72
N ILE A 350 2.87 10.68 1.26
CA ILE A 350 2.50 9.54 2.12
C ILE A 350 3.55 9.40 3.23
N LEU A 351 4.84 9.40 2.89
CA LEU A 351 5.92 9.32 3.87
C LEU A 351 5.86 10.45 4.90
N LEU A 352 5.64 11.69 4.44
CA LEU A 352 5.52 12.87 5.29
C LEU A 352 4.31 12.81 6.22
N SER A 353 3.20 12.18 5.80
CA SER A 353 1.99 12.01 6.60
C SER A 353 2.07 10.86 7.61
N THR A 354 3.08 10.00 7.53
CA THR A 354 3.27 8.89 8.48
C THR A 354 3.98 9.33 9.76
N PRO A 355 3.86 8.59 10.89
CA PRO A 355 4.65 8.83 12.10
C PRO A 355 6.17 8.71 11.91
N LEU A 356 6.64 8.20 10.77
CA LEU A 356 8.07 8.12 10.43
C LEU A 356 8.76 9.49 10.45
N THR A 357 8.02 10.60 10.28
CA THR A 357 8.56 11.96 10.43
C THR A 357 9.07 12.23 11.86
N PHE A 358 8.40 11.71 12.89
CA PHE A 358 8.91 11.80 14.28
C PHE A 358 10.15 10.94 14.48
N VAL A 359 10.15 9.73 13.89
CA VAL A 359 11.32 8.84 13.94
C VAL A 359 12.51 9.51 13.25
N PHE A 360 12.27 10.21 12.13
CA PHE A 360 13.31 10.95 11.43
C PHE A 360 13.81 12.14 12.27
N ALA A 361 12.92 12.88 12.95
CA ALA A 361 13.35 13.96 13.85
C ALA A 361 14.21 13.43 15.00
N LEU A 362 13.81 12.30 15.61
CA LEU A 362 14.63 11.63 16.62
C LEU A 362 15.98 11.17 16.06
N TYR A 363 16.00 10.65 14.83
CA TYR A 363 17.21 10.24 14.13
C TYR A 363 18.18 11.42 13.89
N LEU A 364 17.64 12.62 13.58
CA LEU A 364 18.46 13.83 13.47
C LEU A 364 19.12 14.19 14.80
N VAL A 365 18.38 14.13 15.90
CA VAL A 365 18.93 14.38 17.25
C VAL A 365 20.01 13.36 17.58
N LEU A 366 19.76 12.10 17.31
CA LEU A 366 20.73 11.02 17.54
C LEU A 366 21.99 11.19 16.67
N SER A 367 21.82 11.58 15.40
CA SER A 367 22.94 11.88 14.51
C SER A 367 23.78 13.05 15.03
N PHE A 368 23.13 14.10 15.54
CA PHE A 368 23.82 15.24 16.16
C PHE A 368 24.62 14.78 17.37
N VAL A 369 24.04 14.02 18.27
CA VAL A 369 24.72 13.53 19.47
C VAL A 369 25.89 12.60 19.10
N ASN A 370 25.68 11.67 18.15
CA ASN A 370 26.73 10.78 17.66
C ASN A 370 27.89 11.59 17.04
N GLN A 371 27.60 12.58 16.21
CA GLN A 371 28.63 13.43 15.59
C GLN A 371 29.41 14.24 16.63
N ARG A 372 28.74 14.75 17.68
CA ARG A 372 29.42 15.43 18.78
C ARG A 372 30.33 14.49 19.56
N PHE A 373 29.91 13.24 19.75
CA PHE A 373 30.74 12.22 20.37
C PHE A 373 31.98 11.92 19.51
N ARG A 374 31.82 11.72 18.19
CA ARG A 374 32.93 11.50 17.24
C ARG A 374 33.96 12.62 17.29
N VAL A 375 33.50 13.86 17.25
CA VAL A 375 34.40 15.05 17.32
C VAL A 375 35.09 15.12 18.66
N ALA A 376 34.40 14.90 19.79
CA ALA A 376 34.96 15.00 21.13
C ALA A 376 36.04 13.94 21.43
N PHE A 377 35.84 12.73 20.93
CA PHE A 377 36.71 11.58 21.20
C PHE A 377 37.61 11.20 20.02
N ASN A 378 37.55 11.94 18.92
CA ASN A 378 38.34 11.72 17.70
C ASN A 378 38.29 10.26 17.20
N THR A 379 37.08 9.66 17.21
CA THR A 379 36.86 8.23 16.94
C THR A 379 36.63 7.91 15.47
N ALA A 380 36.36 8.91 14.61
CA ALA A 380 36.15 8.70 13.21
C ALA A 380 37.35 9.20 12.38
N PRO A 381 37.80 8.44 11.36
CA PRO A 381 38.70 9.01 10.36
C PRO A 381 38.00 10.17 9.63
N ASP A 382 38.79 11.16 9.24
CA ASP A 382 38.33 12.32 8.46
C ASP A 382 37.73 11.85 7.12
N GLU A 383 36.49 11.42 7.12
CA GLU A 383 35.72 11.22 5.91
C GLU A 383 35.43 12.60 5.33
N ARG A 384 36.03 12.92 4.20
CA ARG A 384 35.79 14.15 3.45
C ARG A 384 34.29 14.29 3.19
N GLY A 385 33.64 15.18 3.91
CA GLY A 385 32.22 15.45 3.82
C GLY A 385 31.41 15.39 5.12
N ASP A 386 32.02 15.05 6.26
CA ASP A 386 31.36 15.13 7.56
C ASP A 386 31.08 16.59 7.94
N SER A 387 29.80 16.91 8.13
CA SER A 387 29.44 18.22 8.65
C SER A 387 29.83 18.35 10.12
N ARG A 388 30.10 19.58 10.61
CA ARG A 388 30.37 19.83 12.04
C ARG A 388 29.24 19.38 12.97
N TRP A 389 28.03 19.24 12.48
CA TRP A 389 26.81 19.07 13.27
C TRP A 389 26.15 17.70 13.14
N LEU A 390 26.22 17.09 11.96
CA LEU A 390 25.54 15.84 11.63
C LEU A 390 26.52 14.88 10.94
N THR A 391 26.24 13.59 11.05
CA THR A 391 27.01 12.56 10.32
C THR A 391 26.86 12.72 8.81
N ALA A 392 27.88 12.36 8.03
CA ALA A 392 27.90 12.49 6.57
C ALA A 392 26.68 11.84 5.90
N LYS A 393 26.24 10.67 6.41
CA LYS A 393 25.06 9.97 5.90
C LYS A 393 23.76 10.79 6.07
N VAL A 394 23.57 11.38 7.24
CA VAL A 394 22.38 12.20 7.53
C VAL A 394 22.44 13.52 6.79
N SER A 395 23.63 14.14 6.68
CA SER A 395 23.81 15.35 5.89
C SER A 395 23.39 15.13 4.44
N LYS A 396 23.83 14.04 3.81
CA LYS A 396 23.41 13.65 2.45
C LYS A 396 21.89 13.46 2.33
N GLN A 397 21.25 12.82 3.32
CA GLN A 397 19.80 12.66 3.34
C GLN A 397 19.04 13.99 3.44
N ILE A 398 19.56 14.93 4.25
CA ILE A 398 18.99 16.28 4.33
C ILE A 398 19.14 17.04 3.02
N ASP A 399 20.28 16.91 2.34
CA ASP A 399 20.48 17.54 1.04
C ASP A 399 19.53 16.95 -0.03
N GLU A 400 19.23 15.66 0.03
CA GLU A 400 18.19 15.06 -0.80
C GLU A 400 16.80 15.60 -0.47
N LEU A 401 16.48 15.76 0.83
CA LEU A 401 15.20 16.35 1.26
C LEU A 401 15.08 17.82 0.83
N ARG A 402 16.15 18.59 0.84
CA ARG A 402 16.17 19.98 0.36
C ARG A 402 15.85 20.10 -1.13
N ARG A 403 16.17 19.07 -1.93
CA ARG A 403 15.88 19.02 -3.37
C ARG A 403 14.43 18.65 -3.68
N TRP A 404 13.61 18.33 -2.66
CA TRP A 404 12.21 18.02 -2.85
C TRP A 404 11.42 19.24 -3.28
N ASN A 405 10.47 19.05 -4.18
CA ASN A 405 9.47 20.08 -4.47
C ASN A 405 8.46 20.14 -3.34
N TRP A 406 8.78 20.87 -2.27
CA TRP A 406 8.02 20.91 -1.03
C TRP A 406 6.58 21.39 -1.22
N SER A 407 6.33 22.37 -2.09
CA SER A 407 4.98 22.85 -2.36
C SER A 407 4.09 21.74 -2.92
N ARG A 408 4.59 20.98 -3.89
CA ARG A 408 3.84 19.83 -4.46
C ARG A 408 3.68 18.68 -3.47
N VAL A 409 4.71 18.37 -2.70
CA VAL A 409 4.61 17.33 -1.67
C VAL A 409 3.53 17.69 -0.66
N MET A 410 3.51 18.94 -0.14
CA MET A 410 2.51 19.38 0.81
C MET A 410 1.10 19.36 0.24
N ILE A 411 0.91 19.78 -1.01
CA ILE A 411 -0.39 19.70 -1.69
C ILE A 411 -0.86 18.24 -1.82
N ASN A 412 0.05 17.33 -2.20
CA ASN A 412 -0.28 15.91 -2.29
C ASN A 412 -0.62 15.28 -0.93
N VAL A 413 -0.04 15.78 0.19
CA VAL A 413 -0.46 15.39 1.55
C VAL A 413 -1.94 15.65 1.75
N HIS A 414 -2.43 16.81 1.36
CA HIS A 414 -3.84 17.16 1.51
C HIS A 414 -4.75 16.22 0.70
N TYR A 415 -4.42 15.99 -0.57
CA TYR A 415 -5.22 15.10 -1.42
C TYR A 415 -5.18 13.66 -0.95
N TRP A 416 -4.00 13.15 -0.57
CA TRP A 416 -3.87 11.79 -0.05
C TRP A 416 -4.69 11.57 1.22
N ILE A 417 -4.53 12.45 2.21
CA ILE A 417 -5.29 12.38 3.47
C ILE A 417 -6.78 12.52 3.22
N ALA A 418 -7.20 13.44 2.34
CA ALA A 418 -8.60 13.59 1.98
C ALA A 418 -9.20 12.32 1.38
N VAL A 419 -8.47 11.64 0.48
CA VAL A 419 -8.89 10.37 -0.10
C VAL A 419 -9.04 9.30 0.98
N VAL A 420 -8.04 9.15 1.86
CA VAL A 420 -8.12 8.16 2.96
C VAL A 420 -9.31 8.42 3.87
N ILE A 421 -9.52 9.67 4.30
CA ILE A 421 -10.64 10.01 5.19
C ILE A 421 -11.98 9.83 4.48
N ALA A 422 -12.09 10.25 3.22
CA ALA A 422 -13.33 10.09 2.45
C ALA A 422 -13.73 8.63 2.30
N PHE A 423 -12.79 7.74 1.97
CA PHE A 423 -13.08 6.33 1.75
C PHE A 423 -13.18 5.55 3.06
N GLN A 424 -12.19 5.69 3.94
CA GLN A 424 -12.08 4.84 5.13
C GLN A 424 -13.01 5.28 6.25
N VAL A 425 -13.15 6.60 6.46
CA VAL A 425 -13.91 7.13 7.60
C VAL A 425 -15.34 7.47 7.19
N ILE A 426 -15.53 8.28 6.15
CA ILE A 426 -16.86 8.81 5.80
C ILE A 426 -17.67 7.74 5.05
N ALA A 427 -17.18 7.28 3.89
CA ALA A 427 -17.94 6.37 3.05
C ALA A 427 -18.23 5.04 3.76
N GLY A 428 -17.25 4.45 4.44
CA GLY A 428 -17.42 3.20 5.19
C GLY A 428 -18.49 3.33 6.27
N SER A 429 -18.32 4.27 7.20
CA SER A 429 -19.22 4.42 8.35
C SER A 429 -20.65 4.79 7.95
N PHE A 430 -20.81 5.78 7.06
CA PHE A 430 -22.16 6.22 6.65
C PHE A 430 -22.87 5.18 5.77
N THR A 431 -22.15 4.41 4.98
CA THR A 431 -22.72 3.27 4.22
C THR A 431 -23.32 2.24 5.17
N VAL A 432 -22.60 1.84 6.22
CA VAL A 432 -23.09 0.85 7.19
C VAL A 432 -24.35 1.39 7.93
N VAL A 433 -24.32 2.65 8.36
CA VAL A 433 -25.49 3.29 9.02
C VAL A 433 -26.68 3.35 8.09
N PHE A 434 -26.49 3.72 6.82
CA PHE A 434 -27.57 3.77 5.82
C PHE A 434 -28.17 2.40 5.56
N LEU A 435 -27.35 1.38 5.38
CA LEU A 435 -27.82 0.00 5.12
C LEU A 435 -28.55 -0.59 6.34
N SER A 436 -28.06 -0.33 7.55
CA SER A 436 -28.75 -0.69 8.78
C SER A 436 -30.11 0.00 8.90
N TYR A 437 -30.16 1.31 8.60
CA TYR A 437 -31.44 2.06 8.57
C TYR A 437 -32.41 1.44 7.56
N LEU A 438 -31.94 1.16 6.34
CA LEU A 438 -32.74 0.51 5.29
C LEU A 438 -33.31 -0.84 5.76
N ARG A 439 -32.49 -1.66 6.42
CA ARG A 439 -32.91 -2.95 6.98
C ARG A 439 -34.11 -2.78 7.93
N VAL A 440 -34.00 -1.88 8.89
CA VAL A 440 -35.07 -1.65 9.88
C VAL A 440 -36.36 -1.15 9.21
N LYS A 441 -36.26 -0.29 8.20
CA LYS A 441 -37.42 0.22 7.45
C LYS A 441 -38.08 -0.85 6.58
N LEU A 442 -37.30 -1.77 6.04
CA LEU A 442 -37.83 -2.84 5.18
C LEU A 442 -38.41 -4.03 5.98
N ALA A 443 -38.09 -4.15 7.27
CA ALA A 443 -38.53 -5.26 8.11
C ALA A 443 -40.07 -5.41 8.19
N THR A 444 -40.83 -4.34 8.02
CA THR A 444 -42.31 -4.32 8.07
C THR A 444 -42.95 -4.26 6.68
N ALA A 445 -42.15 -4.21 5.61
CA ALA A 445 -42.63 -4.07 4.24
C ALA A 445 -43.06 -5.41 3.63
N PRO A 446 -44.01 -5.43 2.66
CA PRO A 446 -44.35 -6.62 1.89
C PRO A 446 -43.13 -7.21 1.16
N VAL A 447 -43.02 -8.53 1.06
CA VAL A 447 -41.88 -9.25 0.48
C VAL A 447 -41.45 -8.72 -0.90
N ALA A 448 -42.42 -8.55 -1.82
CA ALA A 448 -42.15 -8.05 -3.16
C ALA A 448 -41.53 -6.64 -3.13
N LEU A 449 -41.96 -5.78 -2.21
CA LEU A 449 -41.43 -4.41 -2.05
C LEU A 449 -40.02 -4.45 -1.47
N VAL A 450 -39.74 -5.37 -0.52
CA VAL A 450 -38.40 -5.55 0.04
C VAL A 450 -37.39 -5.90 -1.07
N TYR A 451 -37.73 -6.91 -1.90
CA TYR A 451 -36.88 -7.33 -3.04
C TYR A 451 -36.66 -6.19 -4.04
N LEU A 452 -37.76 -5.47 -4.38
CA LEU A 452 -37.68 -4.35 -5.34
C LEU A 452 -36.85 -3.21 -4.82
N ILE A 453 -37.08 -2.76 -3.58
CA ILE A 453 -36.31 -1.63 -2.99
C ILE A 453 -34.85 -2.03 -2.82
N PHE A 454 -34.60 -3.26 -2.33
CA PHE A 454 -33.21 -3.72 -2.19
C PHE A 454 -32.50 -3.79 -3.55
N ALA A 455 -33.18 -4.25 -4.60
CA ALA A 455 -32.61 -4.29 -5.95
C ALA A 455 -32.27 -2.88 -6.46
N ILE A 456 -33.18 -1.91 -6.30
CA ILE A 456 -32.95 -0.52 -6.74
C ILE A 456 -31.82 0.13 -5.95
N VAL A 457 -31.87 0.03 -4.63
CA VAL A 457 -30.86 0.63 -3.74
C VAL A 457 -29.49 -0.02 -3.93
N GLY A 458 -29.46 -1.36 -3.97
CA GLY A 458 -28.22 -2.11 -4.21
C GLY A 458 -27.59 -1.75 -5.55
N LEU A 459 -28.40 -1.67 -6.62
CA LEU A 459 -27.92 -1.24 -7.93
C LEU A 459 -27.40 0.20 -7.90
N ALA A 460 -28.14 1.14 -7.27
CA ALA A 460 -27.67 2.52 -7.12
C ALA A 460 -26.34 2.62 -6.36
N MET A 461 -26.18 1.83 -5.30
CA MET A 461 -24.92 1.77 -4.54
C MET A 461 -23.75 1.26 -5.40
N PHE A 462 -23.95 0.25 -6.22
CA PHE A 462 -22.92 -0.23 -7.14
C PHE A 462 -22.53 0.80 -8.21
N LEU A 463 -23.39 1.75 -8.55
CA LEU A 463 -23.05 2.83 -9.48
C LEU A 463 -22.20 3.94 -8.85
N ILE A 464 -22.10 3.98 -7.52
CA ILE A 464 -21.27 4.96 -6.80
C ILE A 464 -19.87 4.38 -6.58
N PRO A 465 -18.80 5.01 -7.14
CA PRO A 465 -17.44 4.43 -7.13
C PRO A 465 -16.80 4.28 -5.75
N VAL A 466 -17.32 5.00 -4.75
CA VAL A 466 -16.78 5.04 -3.38
C VAL A 466 -17.34 3.92 -2.50
N ILE A 467 -18.46 3.31 -2.89
CA ILE A 467 -19.12 2.27 -2.09
C ILE A 467 -18.59 0.89 -2.48
N PRO A 468 -17.93 0.16 -1.55
CA PRO A 468 -17.49 -1.20 -1.83
C PRO A 468 -18.68 -2.17 -1.94
N GLY A 469 -18.56 -3.21 -2.77
CA GLY A 469 -19.64 -4.19 -2.98
C GLY A 469 -19.93 -5.06 -1.75
N LEU A 470 -18.93 -5.34 -0.93
CA LEU A 470 -19.01 -6.25 0.22
C LEU A 470 -20.15 -5.90 1.19
N PRO A 471 -20.31 -4.65 1.70
CA PRO A 471 -21.43 -4.27 2.55
C PRO A 471 -22.80 -4.49 1.91
N VAL A 472 -22.91 -4.32 0.59
CA VAL A 472 -24.18 -4.53 -0.13
C VAL A 472 -24.56 -6.01 -0.10
N TYR A 473 -23.62 -6.93 -0.36
CA TYR A 473 -23.88 -8.38 -0.31
C TYR A 473 -24.22 -8.87 1.10
N ILE A 474 -23.46 -8.42 2.12
CA ILE A 474 -23.75 -8.75 3.53
C ILE A 474 -25.14 -8.28 3.90
N THR A 475 -25.50 -7.04 3.55
CA THR A 475 -26.83 -6.47 3.83
C THR A 475 -27.92 -7.22 3.08
N GLY A 476 -27.66 -7.66 1.84
CA GLY A 476 -28.57 -8.53 1.10
C GLY A 476 -28.84 -9.83 1.85
N GLY A 477 -27.80 -10.47 2.39
CA GLY A 477 -27.94 -11.63 3.26
C GLY A 477 -28.78 -11.33 4.50
N ILE A 478 -28.55 -10.22 5.19
CA ILE A 478 -29.30 -9.83 6.39
C ILE A 478 -30.77 -9.52 6.06
N ILE A 479 -31.06 -8.69 5.06
CA ILE A 479 -32.41 -8.20 4.73
C ILE A 479 -33.26 -9.32 4.14
N LEU A 480 -32.70 -10.08 3.18
CA LEU A 480 -33.50 -11.03 2.39
C LEU A 480 -33.69 -12.39 3.09
N THR A 481 -32.99 -12.66 4.19
CA THR A 481 -33.15 -13.86 5.01
C THR A 481 -33.86 -13.62 6.33
N ASP A 482 -34.46 -12.44 6.49
CA ASP A 482 -35.24 -12.10 7.69
C ASP A 482 -36.35 -13.12 7.95
N ALA A 483 -36.68 -13.40 9.22
CA ALA A 483 -37.65 -14.43 9.64
C ALA A 483 -39.04 -14.29 9.00
N PRO A 484 -39.62 -13.08 8.85
CA PRO A 484 -40.89 -12.92 8.10
C PRO A 484 -40.79 -13.37 6.66
N LEU A 485 -39.67 -13.16 5.99
CA LEU A 485 -39.41 -13.58 4.61
C LEU A 485 -39.21 -15.12 4.52
N ALA A 486 -38.46 -15.71 5.45
CA ALA A 486 -38.27 -17.15 5.51
C ALA A 486 -39.62 -17.92 5.69
N LYS A 487 -40.58 -17.33 6.40
CA LYS A 487 -41.94 -17.94 6.56
C LYS A 487 -42.69 -18.03 5.24
N VAL A 488 -42.51 -17.14 4.29
CA VAL A 488 -43.10 -17.18 2.94
C VAL A 488 -42.66 -18.43 2.19
N TYR A 489 -41.47 -18.96 2.47
CA TYR A 489 -40.89 -20.15 1.87
C TYR A 489 -41.14 -21.43 2.70
N GLY A 490 -42.16 -21.44 3.57
CA GLY A 490 -42.56 -22.60 4.36
C GLY A 490 -42.00 -22.64 5.79
N GLY A 491 -41.20 -21.67 6.18
CA GLY A 491 -40.64 -21.58 7.55
C GLY A 491 -39.60 -22.66 7.87
N GLY A 492 -39.06 -22.62 9.09
CA GLY A 492 -38.07 -23.59 9.56
C GLY A 492 -36.74 -23.53 8.78
N ALA A 493 -35.96 -24.61 8.85
CA ALA A 493 -34.66 -24.70 8.20
C ALA A 493 -34.73 -24.67 6.66
N SER A 494 -35.78 -25.32 6.08
CA SER A 494 -35.98 -25.32 4.62
C SER A 494 -36.35 -23.94 4.09
N GLY A 495 -37.26 -23.24 4.77
CA GLY A 495 -37.64 -21.87 4.38
C GLY A 495 -36.48 -20.89 4.47
N TYR A 496 -35.64 -21.04 5.49
CA TYR A 496 -34.44 -20.25 5.63
C TYR A 496 -33.41 -20.54 4.50
N ALA A 497 -33.21 -21.81 4.15
CA ALA A 497 -32.35 -22.19 3.03
C ALA A 497 -32.81 -21.60 1.70
N TRP A 498 -34.15 -21.61 1.43
CA TRP A 498 -34.70 -20.96 0.24
C TRP A 498 -34.54 -19.44 0.26
N ALA A 499 -34.67 -18.79 1.43
CA ALA A 499 -34.45 -17.38 1.58
C ALA A 499 -32.96 -17.04 1.27
N CYS A 500 -31.99 -17.82 1.77
CA CYS A 500 -30.58 -17.72 1.45
C CYS A 500 -30.32 -17.87 -0.06
N PHE A 501 -30.92 -18.88 -0.70
CA PHE A 501 -30.78 -19.08 -2.16
C PHE A 501 -31.24 -17.88 -2.95
N TRP A 502 -32.40 -17.31 -2.66
CA TRP A 502 -32.95 -16.15 -3.35
C TRP A 502 -32.15 -14.88 -3.03
N ALA A 503 -31.62 -14.74 -1.82
CA ALA A 503 -30.73 -13.63 -1.45
C ALA A 503 -29.45 -13.64 -2.30
N VAL A 504 -28.79 -14.79 -2.41
CA VAL A 504 -27.60 -14.96 -3.26
C VAL A 504 -27.94 -14.69 -4.73
N THR A 505 -29.04 -15.25 -5.21
CA THR A 505 -29.50 -15.07 -6.59
C THR A 505 -29.76 -13.59 -6.92
N LEU A 506 -30.47 -12.87 -6.05
CA LEU A 506 -30.74 -11.45 -6.27
C LEU A 506 -29.47 -10.61 -6.23
N CYS A 507 -28.60 -10.82 -5.25
CA CYS A 507 -27.30 -10.13 -5.17
C CYS A 507 -26.46 -10.35 -6.43
N PHE A 508 -26.46 -11.58 -6.95
CA PHE A 508 -25.77 -11.93 -8.18
C PHE A 508 -26.36 -11.22 -9.41
N VAL A 509 -27.69 -11.22 -9.56
CA VAL A 509 -28.39 -10.52 -10.65
C VAL A 509 -28.14 -9.02 -10.59
N ILE A 510 -28.23 -8.41 -9.41
CA ILE A 510 -27.92 -6.98 -9.22
C ILE A 510 -26.48 -6.68 -9.65
N LYS A 511 -25.53 -7.55 -9.30
CA LYS A 511 -24.12 -7.39 -9.71
C LYS A 511 -23.97 -7.42 -11.23
N LEU A 512 -24.57 -8.38 -11.91
CA LEU A 512 -24.49 -8.48 -13.37
C LEU A 512 -25.15 -7.25 -14.04
N LEU A 513 -26.29 -6.81 -13.52
CA LEU A 513 -26.96 -5.60 -14.02
C LEU A 513 -26.11 -4.35 -13.77
N ALA A 514 -25.45 -4.26 -12.62
CA ALA A 514 -24.52 -3.18 -12.30
C ALA A 514 -23.34 -3.15 -13.30
N VAL A 515 -22.77 -4.31 -13.66
CA VAL A 515 -21.71 -4.41 -14.68
C VAL A 515 -22.19 -3.84 -16.02
N VAL A 516 -23.40 -4.21 -16.46
CA VAL A 516 -23.97 -3.66 -17.70
C VAL A 516 -24.12 -2.15 -17.64
N MET A 517 -24.69 -1.63 -16.53
CA MET A 517 -24.89 -0.18 -16.38
C MET A 517 -23.57 0.58 -16.23
N GLN A 518 -22.61 0.02 -15.52
CA GLN A 518 -21.27 0.58 -15.40
C GLN A 518 -20.54 0.60 -16.75
N GLN A 519 -20.63 -0.47 -17.53
CA GLN A 519 -19.99 -0.57 -18.83
C GLN A 519 -20.71 0.31 -19.87
N LYS A 520 -22.01 0.08 -20.12
CA LYS A 520 -22.78 0.78 -21.18
C LYS A 520 -23.21 2.19 -20.78
N GLY A 521 -23.72 2.35 -19.53
CA GLY A 521 -24.28 3.62 -19.07
C GLY A 521 -23.21 4.64 -18.69
N ILE A 522 -22.12 4.19 -18.06
CA ILE A 522 -21.06 5.06 -17.56
C ILE A 522 -19.81 4.95 -18.42
N GLY A 523 -19.26 3.75 -18.61
CA GLY A 523 -17.96 3.53 -19.22
C GLY A 523 -17.91 3.99 -20.68
N GLU A 524 -18.86 3.63 -21.51
CA GLU A 524 -18.88 4.07 -22.91
C GLU A 524 -19.05 5.58 -23.05
N ARG A 525 -19.93 6.22 -22.25
CA ARG A 525 -20.10 7.67 -22.23
C ARG A 525 -18.87 8.41 -21.74
N LEU A 526 -18.18 7.86 -20.74
CA LEU A 526 -16.90 8.40 -20.26
C LEU A 526 -15.80 8.18 -21.31
N GLY A 527 -15.84 7.07 -22.03
CA GLY A 527 -14.92 6.77 -23.13
C GLY A 527 -14.99 7.74 -24.30
N ASP A 528 -16.11 8.46 -24.48
CA ASP A 528 -16.23 9.53 -25.51
C ASP A 528 -15.44 10.79 -25.12
N ARG A 529 -15.02 10.92 -23.85
CA ARG A 529 -14.24 12.06 -23.37
C ARG A 529 -12.75 11.77 -23.44
N VAL A 530 -12.03 12.50 -24.25
CA VAL A 530 -10.58 12.30 -24.48
C VAL A 530 -9.80 12.40 -23.16
N TRP A 531 -10.11 13.39 -22.30
CA TRP A 531 -9.43 13.56 -21.01
C TRP A 531 -9.63 12.37 -20.06
N ILE A 532 -10.77 11.65 -20.13
CA ILE A 532 -10.97 10.41 -19.36
C ILE A 532 -10.09 9.29 -19.90
N ARG A 533 -9.99 9.16 -21.24
CA ARG A 533 -9.12 8.16 -21.88
C ARG A 533 -7.65 8.42 -21.54
N SER A 534 -7.22 9.70 -21.50
CA SER A 534 -5.90 10.09 -21.02
C SER A 534 -5.71 9.76 -19.53
N LEU A 535 -6.70 10.08 -18.68
CA LEU A 535 -6.63 9.79 -17.24
C LEU A 535 -6.45 8.30 -16.95
N VAL A 536 -7.14 7.44 -17.70
CA VAL A 536 -7.03 5.97 -17.61
C VAL A 536 -5.76 5.45 -18.27
N ASN A 537 -5.05 6.30 -19.03
CA ASN A 537 -3.82 5.98 -19.74
C ASN A 537 -4.00 4.79 -20.72
N VAL A 538 -4.99 4.92 -21.62
CA VAL A 538 -5.40 3.85 -22.54
C VAL A 538 -4.28 3.38 -23.47
N ASN A 539 -3.28 4.23 -23.74
CA ASN A 539 -2.11 3.94 -24.56
C ASN A 539 -1.00 3.18 -23.82
N SER A 540 -1.10 3.03 -22.47
CA SER A 540 -0.08 2.30 -21.70
C SER A 540 -0.03 0.82 -22.08
N THR A 541 1.16 0.22 -22.00
CA THR A 541 1.36 -1.21 -22.24
C THR A 541 0.43 -2.07 -21.39
N THR A 542 0.21 -1.69 -20.13
CA THR A 542 -0.68 -2.40 -19.19
C THR A 542 -2.13 -2.38 -19.68
N MET A 543 -2.66 -1.20 -20.12
CA MET A 543 -4.03 -1.10 -20.60
C MET A 543 -4.22 -1.80 -21.95
N ARG A 544 -3.22 -1.74 -22.81
CA ARG A 544 -3.21 -2.48 -24.08
C ARG A 544 -3.17 -3.99 -23.85
N SER A 545 -2.41 -4.47 -22.85
CA SER A 545 -2.41 -5.89 -22.44
C SER A 545 -3.76 -6.33 -21.86
N ILE A 546 -4.39 -5.50 -21.02
CA ILE A 546 -5.75 -5.76 -20.51
C ILE A 546 -6.74 -5.82 -21.67
N ARG A 547 -6.72 -4.85 -22.59
CA ARG A 547 -7.57 -4.85 -23.79
C ARG A 547 -7.37 -6.12 -24.61
N PHE A 548 -6.11 -6.49 -24.88
CA PHE A 548 -5.76 -7.68 -25.62
C PHE A 548 -6.32 -8.97 -24.99
N LEU A 549 -6.15 -9.14 -23.66
CA LEU A 549 -6.67 -10.31 -22.93
C LEU A 549 -8.20 -10.36 -22.92
N LEU A 550 -8.86 -9.22 -22.76
CA LEU A 550 -10.31 -9.15 -22.67
C LEU A 550 -11.01 -9.26 -24.03
N THR A 551 -10.34 -8.91 -25.15
CA THR A 551 -10.87 -9.04 -26.51
C THR A 551 -10.76 -10.46 -27.08
N LYS A 552 -9.95 -11.34 -26.49
CA LYS A 552 -9.87 -12.74 -26.92
C LYS A 552 -11.25 -13.41 -26.84
N PRO A 553 -11.69 -14.15 -27.87
CA PRO A 553 -13.00 -14.79 -27.83
C PRO A 553 -13.09 -15.89 -26.78
N GLY A 554 -14.28 -16.09 -26.22
CA GLY A 554 -14.58 -17.15 -25.27
C GLY A 554 -14.20 -16.85 -23.81
N LEU A 555 -14.46 -17.81 -22.94
CA LEU A 555 -14.13 -17.76 -21.52
C LEU A 555 -12.71 -18.30 -21.31
N SER A 556 -11.84 -17.48 -20.76
CA SER A 556 -10.46 -17.86 -20.42
C SER A 556 -10.13 -17.47 -18.99
N LEU A 557 -9.23 -18.22 -18.35
CA LEU A 557 -8.84 -17.94 -16.97
C LEU A 557 -8.25 -16.52 -16.79
N PRO A 558 -7.43 -15.97 -17.71
CA PRO A 558 -7.01 -14.56 -17.64
C PRO A 558 -8.16 -13.57 -17.64
N LYS A 559 -9.16 -13.78 -18.51
CA LYS A 559 -10.35 -12.92 -18.57
C LYS A 559 -11.14 -12.94 -17.27
N VAL A 560 -11.38 -14.13 -16.72
CA VAL A 560 -12.07 -14.31 -15.43
C VAL A 560 -11.27 -13.65 -14.31
N ALA A 561 -9.97 -13.88 -14.25
CA ALA A 561 -9.11 -13.32 -13.21
C ALA A 561 -9.17 -11.78 -13.20
N ILE A 562 -9.14 -11.12 -14.37
CA ILE A 562 -9.23 -9.67 -14.48
C ILE A 562 -10.61 -9.16 -14.05
N LEU A 563 -11.69 -9.81 -14.52
CA LEU A 563 -13.07 -9.35 -14.29
C LEU A 563 -13.55 -9.62 -12.86
N VAL A 564 -13.06 -10.68 -12.22
CA VAL A 564 -13.45 -11.08 -10.85
C VAL A 564 -12.45 -10.54 -9.82
N GLY A 565 -11.15 -10.53 -10.14
CA GLY A 565 -10.09 -10.08 -9.23
C GLY A 565 -9.92 -8.56 -9.18
N GLY A 566 -10.28 -7.84 -10.25
CA GLY A 566 -10.19 -6.39 -10.28
C GLY A 566 -11.21 -5.70 -9.35
N PRO A 567 -10.95 -4.44 -8.95
CA PRO A 567 -11.92 -3.65 -8.20
C PRO A 567 -13.23 -3.51 -9.00
N ASP A 568 -14.36 -3.75 -8.37
CA ASP A 568 -15.69 -3.86 -9.01
C ASP A 568 -16.00 -2.71 -9.98
N TRP A 569 -15.99 -1.48 -9.47
CA TRP A 569 -16.38 -0.32 -10.25
C TRP A 569 -15.35 0.06 -11.34
N PRO A 570 -14.05 0.23 -11.04
CA PRO A 570 -13.07 0.57 -12.05
C PRO A 570 -13.00 -0.44 -13.20
N THR A 571 -13.01 -1.74 -12.89
CA THR A 571 -12.89 -2.80 -13.91
C THR A 571 -14.03 -2.75 -14.90
N SER A 572 -15.28 -2.66 -14.44
CA SER A 572 -16.45 -2.61 -15.32
C SER A 572 -16.52 -1.31 -16.13
N VAL A 573 -16.12 -0.18 -15.57
CA VAL A 573 -16.09 1.10 -16.29
C VAL A 573 -14.97 1.12 -17.34
N ILE A 574 -13.79 0.59 -17.02
CA ILE A 574 -12.68 0.46 -17.98
C ILE A 574 -13.08 -0.38 -19.19
N THR A 575 -13.80 -1.50 -18.99
CA THR A 575 -14.29 -2.31 -20.12
C THR A 575 -15.22 -1.52 -21.04
N GLY A 576 -16.00 -0.57 -20.50
CA GLY A 576 -16.82 0.37 -21.25
C GLY A 576 -15.98 1.43 -21.98
N ILE A 577 -15.01 2.05 -21.33
CA ILE A 577 -14.08 3.02 -21.95
C ILE A 577 -13.34 2.36 -23.14
N LEU A 578 -12.95 1.10 -23.00
CA LEU A 578 -12.31 0.31 -24.05
C LEU A 578 -13.29 -0.23 -25.11
N ARG A 579 -14.60 0.05 -24.96
CA ARG A 579 -15.70 -0.39 -25.87
C ARG A 579 -15.72 -1.89 -26.12
N LEU A 580 -15.52 -2.71 -25.05
CA LEU A 580 -15.52 -4.17 -25.15
C LEU A 580 -16.94 -4.74 -25.24
N ASN A 581 -17.06 -5.97 -25.77
CA ASN A 581 -18.35 -6.64 -25.88
C ASN A 581 -18.94 -6.96 -24.49
N VAL A 582 -20.11 -6.38 -24.18
CA VAL A 582 -20.76 -6.53 -22.88
C VAL A 582 -21.14 -7.99 -22.57
N VAL A 583 -21.53 -8.76 -23.57
CA VAL A 583 -21.94 -10.17 -23.37
C VAL A 583 -20.76 -11.02 -22.91
N GLU A 584 -19.61 -10.84 -23.55
CA GLU A 584 -18.38 -11.52 -23.16
C GLU A 584 -17.91 -11.10 -21.75
N MET A 585 -18.09 -9.82 -21.41
CA MET A 585 -17.75 -9.33 -20.07
C MET A 585 -18.67 -9.92 -19.00
N ILE A 586 -19.98 -10.04 -19.27
CA ILE A 586 -20.92 -10.70 -18.38
C ILE A 586 -20.53 -12.17 -18.18
N ILE A 587 -20.28 -12.91 -19.27
CA ILE A 587 -19.88 -14.32 -19.18
C ILE A 587 -18.59 -14.48 -18.37
N GLY A 588 -17.60 -13.62 -18.60
CA GLY A 588 -16.35 -13.62 -17.82
C GLY A 588 -16.51 -13.24 -16.36
N THR A 589 -17.60 -12.52 -16.01
CA THR A 589 -17.89 -12.11 -14.64
C THR A 589 -18.74 -13.16 -13.88
N LEU A 590 -19.38 -14.13 -14.56
CA LEU A 590 -20.21 -15.15 -13.88
C LEU A 590 -19.54 -15.82 -12.68
N PRO A 591 -18.23 -16.15 -12.71
CA PRO A 591 -17.56 -16.77 -11.56
C PRO A 591 -17.48 -15.88 -10.30
N VAL A 592 -17.87 -14.60 -10.37
CA VAL A 592 -18.02 -13.72 -9.20
C VAL A 592 -19.02 -14.27 -8.17
N LEU A 593 -19.89 -15.21 -8.60
CA LEU A 593 -20.78 -15.96 -7.69
C LEU A 593 -20.00 -16.62 -6.55
N LEU A 594 -18.76 -17.06 -6.79
CA LEU A 594 -17.88 -17.63 -5.76
C LEU A 594 -17.48 -16.62 -4.66
N LEU A 595 -17.59 -15.35 -4.92
CA LEU A 595 -17.38 -14.27 -3.96
C LEU A 595 -18.70 -13.83 -3.31
N ILE A 596 -19.75 -13.72 -4.11
CA ILE A 596 -21.06 -13.22 -3.67
C ILE A 596 -21.74 -14.21 -2.73
N ALA A 597 -21.72 -15.51 -3.06
CA ALA A 597 -22.42 -16.51 -2.26
C ALA A 597 -21.93 -16.59 -0.81
N PRO A 598 -20.62 -16.79 -0.52
CA PRO A 598 -20.16 -16.84 0.86
C PRO A 598 -20.35 -15.51 1.60
N THR A 599 -20.24 -14.37 0.93
CA THR A 599 -20.45 -13.06 1.54
C THR A 599 -21.90 -12.82 1.93
N THR A 600 -22.84 -13.15 1.03
CA THR A 600 -24.28 -13.01 1.30
C THR A 600 -24.72 -13.98 2.39
N LEU A 601 -24.22 -15.22 2.38
CA LEU A 601 -24.48 -16.20 3.43
C LEU A 601 -23.89 -15.76 4.78
N ALA A 602 -22.71 -15.13 4.78
CA ALA A 602 -22.15 -14.56 6.01
C ALA A 602 -23.11 -13.54 6.63
N GLY A 603 -23.68 -12.63 5.83
CA GLY A 603 -24.71 -11.71 6.30
C GLY A 603 -25.93 -12.41 6.90
N ALA A 604 -26.41 -13.46 6.26
CA ALA A 604 -27.53 -14.27 6.76
C ALA A 604 -27.21 -14.92 8.12
N PHE A 605 -26.00 -15.46 8.27
CA PHE A 605 -25.58 -16.10 9.52
C PHE A 605 -25.31 -15.07 10.63
N MET A 606 -24.78 -13.88 10.32
CA MET A 606 -24.66 -12.78 11.29
C MET A 606 -26.02 -12.37 11.86
N LEU A 607 -27.07 -12.31 11.04
CA LEU A 607 -28.43 -12.03 11.52
C LEU A 607 -28.92 -13.15 12.44
N LYS A 608 -28.66 -14.40 12.07
CA LYS A 608 -29.06 -15.55 12.86
C LYS A 608 -28.36 -15.63 14.22
N ALA A 609 -27.08 -15.28 14.27
CA ALA A 609 -26.30 -15.14 15.49
C ALA A 609 -26.89 -14.08 16.42
N SER A 610 -27.11 -12.89 15.90
CA SER A 610 -27.66 -11.76 16.66
C SER A 610 -29.07 -12.04 17.23
N ARG A 611 -29.86 -12.82 16.51
CA ARG A 611 -31.20 -13.25 17.01
C ARG A 611 -31.16 -14.36 18.04
N ALA A 612 -30.22 -15.30 17.88
CA ALA A 612 -30.01 -16.33 18.90
C ALA A 612 -29.61 -15.70 20.23
N ALA A 613 -28.70 -14.74 20.19
CA ALA A 613 -28.25 -14.01 21.37
C ALA A 613 -29.36 -13.16 22.03
N ALA A 614 -30.26 -12.57 21.22
CA ALA A 614 -31.40 -11.81 21.72
C ALA A 614 -32.52 -12.67 22.26
N GLY A 615 -32.43 -14.01 22.18
CA GLY A 615 -33.48 -14.95 22.58
C GLY A 615 -34.81 -14.81 21.82
N SER A 616 -34.81 -14.10 20.69
CA SER A 616 -36.01 -13.79 19.90
C SER A 616 -35.74 -13.87 18.41
N GLU A 617 -36.50 -14.73 17.72
CA GLU A 617 -36.44 -14.79 16.24
C GLU A 617 -36.85 -13.50 15.52
N HIS A 618 -37.49 -12.57 16.24
CA HIS A 618 -38.00 -11.32 15.70
C HIS A 618 -37.17 -10.08 16.11
N ALA A 619 -36.05 -10.28 16.83
CA ALA A 619 -35.19 -9.17 17.20
C ALA A 619 -34.64 -8.48 15.95
N LEU A 620 -34.99 -7.20 15.79
CA LEU A 620 -34.53 -6.36 14.68
C LEU A 620 -33.19 -5.73 14.95
N CYS A 621 -32.85 -5.54 16.22
CA CYS A 621 -31.64 -4.80 16.62
C CYS A 621 -30.72 -5.73 17.40
N ARG A 622 -29.41 -5.59 17.19
CA ARG A 622 -28.42 -6.28 18.02
C ARG A 622 -28.63 -5.93 19.50
N PRO A 623 -28.50 -6.91 20.40
CA PRO A 623 -28.61 -6.66 21.85
C PRO A 623 -27.61 -5.60 22.32
N THR A 624 -27.99 -4.89 23.37
CA THR A 624 -27.12 -3.86 24.01
C THR A 624 -26.63 -4.30 25.38
N SER A 625 -27.16 -5.37 25.94
CA SER A 625 -26.68 -5.91 27.21
C SER A 625 -25.37 -6.68 27.02
N ILE A 626 -24.47 -6.57 28.00
CA ILE A 626 -23.15 -7.21 27.96
C ILE A 626 -23.25 -8.73 27.83
N ALA A 627 -24.22 -9.37 28.53
CA ALA A 627 -24.42 -10.81 28.49
C ALA A 627 -24.89 -11.31 27.12
N GLU A 628 -25.83 -10.60 26.49
CA GLU A 628 -26.34 -10.95 25.14
C GLU A 628 -25.33 -10.67 24.04
N LEU A 629 -24.49 -9.62 24.19
CA LEU A 629 -23.38 -9.36 23.27
C LEU A 629 -22.33 -10.47 23.30
N ALA A 630 -22.12 -11.06 24.47
CA ALA A 630 -21.24 -12.22 24.63
C ALA A 630 -21.77 -13.45 23.91
N GLU A 631 -23.06 -13.72 24.06
CA GLU A 631 -23.71 -14.83 23.42
C GLU A 631 -23.72 -14.70 21.89
N ASP A 632 -23.87 -13.47 21.37
CA ASP A 632 -23.70 -13.13 19.95
C ASP A 632 -22.27 -13.46 19.46
N ALA A 633 -21.25 -12.99 20.17
CA ALA A 633 -19.86 -13.21 19.81
C ALA A 633 -19.45 -14.70 19.85
N THR A 634 -20.03 -15.49 20.73
CA THR A 634 -19.71 -16.92 20.90
C THR A 634 -20.62 -17.87 20.11
N SER A 635 -21.58 -17.33 19.38
CA SER A 635 -22.52 -18.13 18.57
C SER A 635 -21.80 -18.90 17.46
N PRO A 636 -22.14 -20.19 17.21
CA PRO A 636 -21.57 -20.93 16.08
C PRO A 636 -21.89 -20.30 14.72
N TRP A 637 -22.93 -19.50 14.65
CA TRP A 637 -23.32 -18.79 13.43
C TRP A 637 -22.39 -17.64 13.11
N THR A 638 -21.83 -16.99 14.12
CA THR A 638 -20.78 -15.96 13.95
C THR A 638 -19.53 -16.58 13.34
N SER A 639 -19.08 -17.73 13.87
CA SER A 639 -17.92 -18.46 13.32
C SER A 639 -18.13 -18.89 11.87
N ILE A 640 -19.34 -19.32 11.50
CA ILE A 640 -19.65 -19.69 10.10
C ILE A 640 -19.64 -18.44 9.19
N ALA A 641 -20.15 -17.31 9.69
CA ALA A 641 -20.11 -16.04 8.95
C ALA A 641 -18.66 -15.59 8.70
N ASP A 642 -17.79 -15.68 9.70
CA ASP A 642 -16.37 -15.34 9.59
C ASP A 642 -15.64 -16.23 8.59
N ILE A 643 -15.92 -17.54 8.58
CA ILE A 643 -15.39 -18.47 7.56
C ILE A 643 -15.86 -18.06 6.17
N GLY A 644 -17.12 -17.66 6.00
CA GLY A 644 -17.64 -17.15 4.73
C GLY A 644 -16.89 -15.92 4.23
N LEU A 645 -16.63 -14.96 5.12
CA LEU A 645 -15.83 -13.75 4.79
C LEU A 645 -14.38 -14.10 4.48
N LEU A 646 -13.78 -15.03 5.23
CA LEU A 646 -12.42 -15.52 4.98
C LEU A 646 -12.30 -16.16 3.59
N VAL A 647 -13.25 -17.03 3.23
CA VAL A 647 -13.29 -17.68 1.91
C VAL A 647 -13.41 -16.62 0.80
N THR A 648 -14.25 -15.61 0.98
CA THR A 648 -14.38 -14.50 0.03
C THR A 648 -13.06 -13.73 -0.12
N GLY A 649 -12.42 -13.36 0.99
CA GLY A 649 -11.15 -12.65 0.97
C GLY A 649 -10.04 -13.43 0.27
N LEU A 650 -9.94 -14.73 0.53
CA LEU A 650 -8.99 -15.64 -0.14
C LEU A 650 -9.26 -15.72 -1.65
N ALA A 651 -10.50 -15.93 -2.04
CA ALA A 651 -10.88 -16.05 -3.45
C ALA A 651 -10.62 -14.74 -4.22
N GLN A 652 -10.98 -13.59 -3.64
CA GLN A 652 -10.71 -12.27 -4.21
C GLN A 652 -9.20 -12.01 -4.35
N GLY A 653 -8.41 -12.29 -3.31
CA GLY A 653 -6.98 -12.11 -3.32
C GLY A 653 -6.29 -13.00 -4.37
N LEU A 654 -6.68 -14.29 -4.46
CA LEU A 654 -6.15 -15.20 -5.49
C LEU A 654 -6.52 -14.74 -6.91
N ALA A 655 -7.73 -14.25 -7.13
CA ALA A 655 -8.15 -13.72 -8.41
C ALA A 655 -7.34 -12.47 -8.81
N LEU A 656 -7.08 -11.56 -7.86
CA LEU A 656 -6.23 -10.38 -8.09
C LEU A 656 -4.79 -10.76 -8.47
N VAL A 657 -4.20 -11.74 -7.75
CA VAL A 657 -2.87 -12.27 -8.04
C VAL A 657 -2.81 -12.88 -9.44
N ALA A 658 -3.80 -13.70 -9.78
CA ALA A 658 -3.89 -14.30 -11.10
C ALA A 658 -4.05 -13.23 -12.20
N ALA A 659 -4.87 -12.20 -11.97
CA ALA A 659 -5.01 -11.08 -12.90
C ALA A 659 -3.68 -10.39 -13.18
N ALA A 660 -2.93 -10.01 -12.13
CA ALA A 660 -1.63 -9.38 -12.26
C ALA A 660 -0.63 -10.26 -13.03
N TYR A 661 -0.59 -11.56 -12.71
CA TYR A 661 0.27 -12.53 -13.41
C TYR A 661 -0.04 -12.62 -14.91
N TYR A 662 -1.33 -12.72 -15.29
CA TYR A 662 -1.70 -12.86 -16.68
C TYR A 662 -1.51 -11.57 -17.49
N ILE A 663 -1.72 -10.40 -16.87
CA ILE A 663 -1.42 -9.11 -17.49
C ILE A 663 0.08 -9.00 -17.80
N GLU A 664 0.94 -9.33 -16.83
CA GLU A 664 2.40 -9.34 -17.02
C GLU A 664 2.81 -10.34 -18.09
N LYS A 665 2.32 -11.58 -17.97
CA LYS A 665 2.63 -12.64 -18.93
C LYS A 665 2.26 -12.23 -20.36
N SER A 666 1.09 -11.62 -20.58
CA SER A 666 0.69 -11.18 -21.91
C SER A 666 1.53 -10.02 -22.43
N ALA A 667 1.95 -9.09 -21.54
CA ALA A 667 2.83 -7.99 -21.90
C ALA A 667 4.22 -8.44 -22.39
N VAL A 668 4.66 -9.64 -21.96
CA VAL A 668 5.93 -10.25 -22.39
C VAL A 668 5.73 -11.16 -23.59
N ASP A 669 4.82 -12.15 -23.50
CA ASP A 669 4.68 -13.22 -24.47
C ASP A 669 4.00 -12.75 -25.78
N ALA A 670 3.11 -11.77 -25.70
CA ALA A 670 2.37 -11.22 -26.83
C ALA A 670 2.78 -9.77 -27.16
N ARG A 671 4.01 -9.40 -26.84
CA ARG A 671 4.51 -8.03 -27.00
C ARG A 671 4.30 -7.49 -28.42
N ASP A 672 4.70 -8.27 -29.41
CA ASP A 672 4.61 -7.86 -30.82
C ASP A 672 3.16 -7.64 -31.26
N GLU A 673 2.22 -8.52 -30.82
CA GLU A 673 0.80 -8.37 -31.10
C GLU A 673 0.21 -7.13 -30.39
N ILE A 674 0.64 -6.85 -29.16
CA ILE A 674 0.18 -5.68 -28.39
C ILE A 674 0.73 -4.39 -29.00
N GLU A 675 1.96 -4.38 -29.51
CA GLU A 675 2.55 -3.22 -30.17
C GLU A 675 1.88 -2.89 -31.54
N THR A 676 1.24 -3.86 -32.20
CA THR A 676 0.46 -3.62 -33.45
C THR A 676 -0.92 -3.01 -33.16
N LEU A 677 -1.43 -3.03 -31.92
CA LEU A 677 -2.71 -2.39 -31.60
C LEU A 677 -2.62 -0.87 -31.85
N PRO A 678 -3.66 -0.25 -32.44
CA PRO A 678 -3.64 1.18 -32.73
C PRO A 678 -3.54 2.01 -31.46
N TYR A 679 -2.74 3.07 -31.51
CA TYR A 679 -2.71 4.10 -30.49
C TYR A 679 -3.91 5.05 -30.66
N ASP A 680 -4.36 5.61 -29.53
CA ASP A 680 -5.37 6.66 -29.52
C ASP A 680 -4.65 8.00 -29.71
N GLU A 681 -4.72 8.54 -30.95
CA GLU A 681 -4.00 9.76 -31.35
C GLU A 681 -4.53 10.99 -30.61
N GLU A 682 -5.86 11.08 -30.39
CA GLU A 682 -6.45 12.19 -29.62
C GLU A 682 -5.93 12.23 -28.18
N VAL A 683 -5.70 11.06 -27.58
CA VAL A 683 -5.12 10.98 -26.23
C VAL A 683 -3.67 11.40 -26.23
N LEU A 684 -2.88 11.05 -27.24
CA LEU A 684 -1.48 11.47 -27.36
C LEU A 684 -1.37 12.99 -27.47
N GLU A 685 -2.29 13.65 -28.18
CA GLU A 685 -2.33 15.11 -28.29
C GLU A 685 -2.65 15.74 -26.92
N VAL A 686 -3.69 15.27 -26.23
CA VAL A 686 -4.04 15.74 -24.88
C VAL A 686 -2.91 15.49 -23.88
N GLU A 687 -2.21 14.35 -23.97
CA GLU A 687 -1.07 14.06 -23.09
C GLU A 687 0.09 15.03 -23.30
N ARG A 688 0.32 15.49 -24.54
CA ARG A 688 1.32 16.55 -24.82
C ARG A 688 0.92 17.89 -24.21
N ASP A 689 -0.34 18.29 -24.40
CA ASP A 689 -0.89 19.53 -23.84
C ASP A 689 -0.88 19.50 -22.32
N GLU A 690 -1.26 18.36 -21.72
CA GLU A 690 -1.19 18.17 -20.26
C GLU A 690 0.26 18.17 -19.76
N ALA A 691 1.21 17.60 -20.49
CA ALA A 691 2.62 17.64 -20.13
C ALA A 691 3.13 19.08 -20.08
N HIS A 692 2.84 19.89 -21.10
CA HIS A 692 3.20 21.31 -21.15
C HIS A 692 2.54 22.10 -20.00
N ARG A 693 1.24 21.94 -19.80
CA ARG A 693 0.49 22.56 -18.69
C ARG A 693 1.05 22.15 -17.33
N ASN A 694 1.42 20.89 -17.17
CA ASN A 694 2.02 20.37 -15.93
C ASN A 694 3.41 20.96 -15.68
N GLU A 695 4.17 21.22 -16.74
CA GLU A 695 5.48 21.88 -16.66
C GLU A 695 5.35 23.33 -16.19
N LEU A 696 4.47 24.10 -16.81
CA LEU A 696 4.14 25.46 -16.38
C LEU A 696 3.64 25.51 -14.94
N THR A 697 2.73 24.60 -14.58
CA THR A 697 2.25 24.49 -13.21
C THR A 697 3.40 24.13 -12.25
N ARG A 698 4.39 23.35 -12.70
CA ARG A 698 5.59 23.04 -11.91
C ARG A 698 6.42 24.27 -11.63
N ALA A 699 6.60 25.12 -12.61
CA ALA A 699 7.35 26.34 -12.47
C ALA A 699 6.64 27.31 -11.52
N MET A 700 5.37 27.61 -11.76
CA MET A 700 4.57 28.56 -10.97
C MET A 700 4.36 28.13 -9.52
N MET A 701 4.30 26.80 -9.26
CA MET A 701 4.15 26.25 -7.91
C MET A 701 5.49 25.84 -7.30
N SER A 702 6.62 26.32 -7.81
CA SER A 702 7.90 26.12 -7.15
C SER A 702 7.93 26.85 -5.80
N TRP A 703 8.71 26.34 -4.85
CA TRP A 703 8.78 26.96 -3.51
C TRP A 703 9.24 28.41 -3.54
N GLU A 704 10.05 28.76 -4.53
CA GLU A 704 10.64 30.08 -4.70
C GLU A 704 9.65 31.11 -5.31
N GLU A 705 8.78 30.64 -6.21
CA GLU A 705 7.79 31.48 -6.89
C GLU A 705 6.52 31.74 -6.07
N LEU A 706 6.19 30.84 -5.11
CA LEU A 706 5.01 31.03 -4.29
C LEU A 706 5.10 32.28 -3.40
N PRO A 707 4.05 33.13 -3.34
CA PRO A 707 4.00 34.28 -2.44
C PRO A 707 4.19 33.87 -0.96
N ASN A 708 4.85 34.72 -0.17
CA ASN A 708 5.16 34.42 1.24
C ASN A 708 3.93 34.04 2.06
N LEU A 709 2.78 34.69 1.81
CA LEU A 709 1.51 34.37 2.47
C LEU A 709 1.04 32.96 2.11
N ALA A 710 1.09 32.60 0.82
CA ALA A 710 0.70 31.27 0.33
C ALA A 710 1.62 30.19 0.90
N ARG A 711 2.96 30.42 0.96
CA ARG A 711 3.90 29.49 1.60
C ARG A 711 3.56 29.22 3.07
N ARG A 712 3.32 30.29 3.85
CA ARG A 712 2.94 30.16 5.28
C ARG A 712 1.59 29.45 5.44
N ALA A 713 0.60 29.82 4.63
CA ALA A 713 -0.72 29.17 4.65
C ALA A 713 -0.61 27.67 4.29
N LEU A 714 0.21 27.31 3.29
CA LEU A 714 0.44 25.93 2.89
C LEU A 714 1.09 25.11 4.00
N VAL A 715 2.13 25.65 4.66
CA VAL A 715 2.79 24.94 5.79
C VAL A 715 1.80 24.74 6.94
N LEU A 716 1.10 25.79 7.36
CA LEU A 716 0.16 25.70 8.49
C LEU A 716 -0.99 24.74 8.19
N SER A 717 -1.55 24.78 6.98
CA SER A 717 -2.62 23.85 6.58
C SER A 717 -2.11 22.40 6.50
N THR A 718 -0.86 22.18 6.06
CA THR A 718 -0.25 20.85 6.02
C THR A 718 -0.06 20.29 7.43
N LEU A 719 0.44 21.10 8.36
CA LEU A 719 0.56 20.69 9.76
C LEU A 719 -0.81 20.40 10.38
N ALA A 720 -1.81 21.23 10.11
CA ALA A 720 -3.16 21.06 10.62
C ALA A 720 -3.82 19.78 10.08
N ILE A 721 -3.70 19.48 8.78
CA ILE A 721 -4.29 18.27 8.20
C ILE A 721 -3.58 16.99 8.67
N ILE A 722 -2.26 17.01 8.83
CA ILE A 722 -1.52 15.87 9.41
C ILE A 722 -1.93 15.66 10.87
N ALA A 723 -2.03 16.70 11.66
CA ALA A 723 -2.46 16.61 13.05
C ALA A 723 -3.90 16.06 13.16
N ALA A 724 -4.82 16.54 12.31
CA ALA A 724 -6.18 16.03 12.24
C ALA A 724 -6.23 14.55 11.81
N PHE A 725 -5.43 14.17 10.81
CA PHE A 725 -5.33 12.79 10.35
C PHE A 725 -4.81 11.85 11.46
N TRP A 726 -3.76 12.25 12.17
CA TRP A 726 -3.26 11.47 13.29
C TRP A 726 -4.25 11.44 14.47
N GLY A 727 -4.97 12.55 14.71
CA GLY A 727 -6.08 12.58 15.67
C GLY A 727 -7.14 11.53 15.32
N ILE A 728 -7.54 11.43 14.05
CA ILE A 728 -8.51 10.43 13.60
C ILE A 728 -7.97 9.00 13.75
N MET A 729 -6.70 8.76 13.41
CA MET A 729 -6.12 7.41 13.40
C MET A 729 -5.68 6.91 14.78
N PHE A 730 -5.21 7.79 15.66
CA PHE A 730 -4.57 7.39 16.91
C PHE A 730 -5.35 7.76 18.17
N ALA A 731 -6.26 8.74 18.13
CA ALA A 731 -7.06 9.08 19.29
C ALA A 731 -7.84 7.89 19.89
N PRO A 732 -8.36 6.94 19.09
CA PRO A 732 -8.98 5.73 19.62
C PRO A 732 -8.09 4.94 20.58
N ASN A 733 -6.78 4.89 20.34
CA ASN A 733 -5.84 4.16 21.18
C ASN A 733 -5.56 4.83 22.54
N PHE A 734 -5.78 6.14 22.66
CA PHE A 734 -5.48 6.91 23.86
C PHE A 734 -6.71 7.38 24.61
N LEU A 735 -7.80 7.68 23.90
CA LEU A 735 -9.02 8.26 24.44
C LEU A 735 -10.20 7.27 24.49
N GLY A 736 -9.99 6.03 24.02
CA GLY A 736 -10.99 4.99 23.90
C GLY A 736 -11.47 4.79 22.46
N GLU A 737 -11.85 3.56 22.14
CA GLU A 737 -12.14 3.11 20.76
C GLU A 737 -13.24 3.94 20.07
N GLU A 738 -14.24 4.42 20.82
CA GLU A 738 -15.33 5.24 20.31
C GLU A 738 -15.07 6.76 20.35
N SER A 739 -13.82 7.20 20.54
CA SER A 739 -13.50 8.62 20.74
C SER A 739 -13.74 9.49 19.50
N VAL A 740 -13.56 8.96 18.30
CA VAL A 740 -13.69 9.69 17.01
C VAL A 740 -14.89 9.21 16.22
N VAL A 741 -14.96 7.90 15.95
CA VAL A 741 -16.07 7.23 15.25
C VAL A 741 -16.59 6.15 16.16
N ARG A 742 -17.91 6.09 16.34
CA ARG A 742 -18.54 5.05 17.16
C ARG A 742 -18.53 3.74 16.42
N GLU A 743 -18.31 2.65 17.14
CA GLU A 743 -18.45 1.32 16.59
C GLU A 743 -19.92 1.07 16.21
N TYR A 744 -20.12 0.65 14.96
CA TYR A 744 -21.47 0.44 14.43
C TYR A 744 -21.44 -0.72 13.41
N LEU A 745 -22.29 -1.70 13.63
CA LEU A 745 -22.43 -2.89 12.78
C LEU A 745 -23.72 -2.84 11.97
N LEU A 746 -23.80 -3.65 10.91
CA LEU A 746 -25.01 -3.77 10.08
C LEU A 746 -26.23 -4.33 10.86
N THR A 747 -25.98 -5.06 11.94
CA THR A 747 -27.01 -5.60 12.83
C THR A 747 -27.48 -4.61 13.91
N ASP A 748 -26.79 -3.50 14.12
CA ASP A 748 -27.19 -2.42 15.02
C ASP A 748 -28.36 -1.63 14.45
N CYS A 749 -29.07 -0.89 15.32
CA CYS A 749 -30.13 0.01 14.93
C CYS A 749 -29.76 1.47 15.24
N VAL A 750 -30.14 2.39 14.34
CA VAL A 750 -29.93 3.82 14.51
C VAL A 750 -30.67 4.35 15.74
N SER A 751 -31.85 3.75 16.06
CA SER A 751 -32.66 4.14 17.24
C SER A 751 -31.97 3.84 18.56
N THR A 752 -31.37 2.67 18.69
CA THR A 752 -30.71 2.22 19.94
C THR A 752 -29.29 2.75 20.05
N ARG A 753 -28.42 2.47 19.08
CA ARG A 753 -26.99 2.78 19.16
C ARG A 753 -26.69 4.28 18.93
N LEU A 754 -27.43 4.96 18.03
CA LEU A 754 -27.22 6.37 17.67
C LEU A 754 -28.35 7.31 18.16
N HIS A 755 -29.24 6.83 19.03
CA HIS A 755 -30.39 7.60 19.55
C HIS A 755 -31.23 8.28 18.44
N GLY A 756 -31.46 7.56 17.35
CA GLY A 756 -32.25 8.05 16.21
C GLY A 756 -31.56 9.08 15.30
N LYS A 757 -30.30 9.41 15.54
CA LYS A 757 -29.56 10.45 14.82
C LYS A 757 -28.35 9.87 14.08
N PRO A 758 -28.41 9.63 12.75
CA PRO A 758 -27.32 9.00 11.97
C PRO A 758 -25.96 9.71 12.08
N TRP A 759 -25.95 11.04 12.20
CA TRP A 759 -24.70 11.81 12.31
C TRP A 759 -23.95 11.61 13.63
N LYS A 760 -24.60 11.02 14.64
CA LYS A 760 -23.95 10.63 15.89
C LYS A 760 -22.98 9.46 15.75
N ILE A 761 -22.86 8.85 14.54
CA ILE A 761 -21.79 7.92 14.23
C ILE A 761 -20.41 8.56 14.43
N MET A 762 -20.29 9.84 14.14
CA MET A 762 -19.12 10.63 14.49
C MET A 762 -19.33 11.38 15.80
N THR A 763 -18.33 11.37 16.66
CA THR A 763 -18.34 12.13 17.91
C THR A 763 -18.09 13.64 17.64
N PRO A 764 -18.29 14.51 18.62
CA PRO A 764 -17.92 15.93 18.49
C PRO A 764 -16.44 16.13 18.14
N LEU A 765 -15.54 15.30 18.70
CA LEU A 765 -14.12 15.30 18.36
C LEU A 765 -13.91 14.90 16.88
N GLY A 766 -14.57 13.85 16.42
CA GLY A 766 -14.51 13.42 15.02
C GLY A 766 -14.98 14.53 14.05
N TRP A 767 -16.06 15.21 14.35
CA TRP A 767 -16.54 16.34 13.54
C TRP A 767 -15.58 17.53 13.54
N SER A 768 -14.95 17.85 14.68
CA SER A 768 -13.98 18.95 14.76
C SER A 768 -12.70 18.64 13.95
N LEU A 769 -12.22 17.39 13.99
CA LEU A 769 -11.08 16.95 13.18
C LEU A 769 -11.43 16.98 11.69
N LEU A 770 -12.63 16.53 11.31
CA LEU A 770 -13.09 16.61 9.92
C LEU A 770 -13.22 18.06 9.43
N ALA A 771 -13.70 18.98 10.27
CA ALA A 771 -13.75 20.39 9.94
C ALA A 771 -12.35 20.98 9.70
N ALA A 772 -11.35 20.57 10.49
CA ALA A 772 -9.95 20.96 10.27
C ALA A 772 -9.40 20.43 8.95
N VAL A 773 -9.75 19.21 8.56
CA VAL A 773 -9.42 18.66 7.23
C VAL A 773 -10.04 19.47 6.12
N CYS A 774 -11.34 19.77 6.19
CA CYS A 774 -12.05 20.57 5.19
C CYS A 774 -11.47 21.99 5.08
N ALA A 775 -11.16 22.64 6.20
CA ALA A 775 -10.53 23.95 6.20
C ALA A 775 -9.15 23.93 5.54
N SER A 776 -8.34 22.90 5.82
CA SER A 776 -7.02 22.73 5.20
C SER A 776 -7.13 22.50 3.70
N LEU A 777 -8.07 21.67 3.24
CA LEU A 777 -8.35 21.45 1.81
C LEU A 777 -8.82 22.73 1.11
N TYR A 778 -9.62 23.56 1.78
CA TYR A 778 -10.04 24.85 1.24
C TYR A 778 -8.85 25.78 0.97
N VAL A 779 -7.89 25.85 1.90
CA VAL A 779 -6.66 26.64 1.71
C VAL A 779 -5.91 26.18 0.46
N VAL A 780 -5.67 24.87 0.32
CA VAL A 780 -4.98 24.33 -0.86
C VAL A 780 -5.76 24.53 -2.15
N SER A 781 -7.09 24.39 -2.11
CA SER A 781 -7.93 24.65 -3.28
C SER A 781 -7.82 26.09 -3.78
N ARG A 782 -7.70 27.06 -2.85
CA ARG A 782 -7.50 28.49 -3.20
C ARG A 782 -6.13 28.75 -3.83
N ILE A 783 -5.06 28.13 -3.28
CA ILE A 783 -3.70 28.22 -3.82
C ILE A 783 -3.66 27.61 -5.24
N ASN A 784 -4.22 26.41 -5.42
CA ASN A 784 -4.26 25.76 -6.73
C ASN A 784 -5.11 26.55 -7.75
N ALA A 785 -6.22 27.13 -7.33
CA ALA A 785 -7.07 27.93 -8.21
C ALA A 785 -6.37 29.22 -8.65
N SER A 786 -5.50 29.81 -7.82
CA SER A 786 -4.67 30.94 -8.23
C SER A 786 -3.64 30.50 -9.27
N ALA A 787 -2.83 29.51 -8.95
CA ALA A 787 -1.81 28.99 -9.86
C ALA A 787 -2.40 28.52 -11.22
N LYS A 788 -3.59 27.89 -11.18
CA LYS A 788 -4.26 27.48 -12.42
C LYS A 788 -4.67 28.66 -13.28
N ARG A 789 -5.17 29.74 -12.70
CA ARG A 789 -5.49 30.96 -13.45
C ARG A 789 -4.27 31.55 -14.12
N ASP A 790 -3.16 31.65 -13.38
CA ASP A 790 -1.90 32.19 -13.89
C ASP A 790 -1.37 31.33 -15.05
N VAL A 791 -1.47 30.00 -14.96
CA VAL A 791 -1.08 29.07 -16.04
C VAL A 791 -2.03 29.15 -17.23
N ASP A 792 -3.35 29.24 -17.02
CA ASP A 792 -4.33 29.37 -18.11
C ASP A 792 -4.13 30.71 -18.86
N GLU A 793 -3.73 31.78 -18.17
CA GLU A 793 -3.36 33.05 -18.77
C GLU A 793 -2.12 32.93 -19.66
N ILE A 794 -1.05 32.28 -19.17
CA ILE A 794 0.16 32.01 -19.93
C ILE A 794 -0.11 31.21 -21.21
N ILE A 795 -0.89 30.12 -21.09
CA ILE A 795 -1.25 29.28 -22.25
C ILE A 795 -2.10 30.07 -23.27
N ALA A 796 -3.00 30.94 -22.77
CA ALA A 796 -3.80 31.79 -23.63
C ALA A 796 -2.94 32.81 -24.40
N GLU A 797 -1.92 33.36 -23.77
CA GLU A 797 -0.95 34.26 -24.40
C GLU A 797 -0.09 33.51 -25.43
N GLU A 798 0.44 32.31 -25.09
CA GLU A 798 1.20 31.47 -26.03
C GLU A 798 0.35 31.12 -27.26
N LYS A 799 -0.90 30.74 -27.08
CA LYS A 799 -1.81 30.40 -28.16
C LYS A 799 -2.17 31.62 -29.00
N ALA A 800 -2.38 32.80 -28.38
CA ALA A 800 -2.63 34.04 -29.11
C ALA A 800 -1.42 34.42 -29.99
N PHE A 801 -0.21 34.13 -29.49
CA PHE A 801 1.03 34.35 -30.24
C PHE A 801 1.17 33.37 -31.40
N GLU A 802 0.87 32.07 -31.22
CA GLU A 802 0.87 31.07 -32.31
C GLU A 802 -0.19 31.42 -33.39
N ASP A 803 -1.41 31.81 -32.99
CA ASP A 803 -2.46 32.22 -33.88
C ASP A 803 -2.09 33.51 -34.68
N ALA A 804 -1.37 34.41 -34.04
CA ALA A 804 -0.84 35.60 -34.70
C ALA A 804 0.27 35.23 -35.71
N LEU A 805 1.13 34.29 -35.40
CA LEU A 805 2.15 33.76 -36.32
C LEU A 805 1.55 33.02 -37.52
N ASN A 806 0.43 32.30 -37.30
CA ASN A 806 -0.22 31.50 -38.36
C ASN A 806 -1.27 32.23 -39.14
N GLY A 807 -1.48 33.52 -38.94
CA GLY A 807 -2.34 34.39 -39.76
C GLY A 807 -3.84 34.20 -39.60
N THR A 808 -4.32 33.60 -38.49
CA THR A 808 -5.75 33.44 -38.18
C THR A 808 -6.21 34.28 -36.95
N PRO A 809 -6.42 35.59 -37.11
CA PRO A 809 -6.56 36.48 -35.96
C PRO A 809 -7.99 36.59 -35.37
N LYS A 810 -8.99 35.88 -35.83
CA LYS A 810 -10.40 36.22 -35.49
C LYS A 810 -11.08 35.48 -34.35
N ARG A 811 -10.50 34.45 -33.77
CA ARG A 811 -11.17 33.66 -32.70
C ARG A 811 -10.54 33.74 -31.28
N ALA A 812 -9.30 34.16 -31.19
CA ALA A 812 -8.58 34.20 -29.90
C ALA A 812 -9.05 35.33 -28.96
N TRP A 813 -9.44 36.47 -29.51
CA TRP A 813 -9.81 37.67 -28.75
C TRP A 813 -11.15 37.61 -27.99
N LYS A 814 -12.00 36.61 -28.24
CA LYS A 814 -13.30 36.49 -27.53
C LYS A 814 -13.23 35.87 -26.14
N LYS A 815 -12.07 35.43 -25.66
CA LYS A 815 -11.89 34.79 -24.33
C LYS A 815 -10.95 35.53 -23.37
N CYS A 816 -10.37 36.66 -23.77
CA CYS A 816 -9.64 37.53 -22.82
C CYS A 816 -10.62 38.30 -21.95
N PRO A 817 -10.44 38.30 -20.62
CA PRO A 817 -11.39 38.95 -19.69
C PRO A 817 -11.49 40.47 -19.82
N ASN A 818 -10.53 41.14 -20.41
CA ASN A 818 -10.58 42.58 -20.60
C ASN A 818 -9.69 42.99 -21.81
N PRO A 819 -10.29 43.49 -22.94
CA PRO A 819 -9.51 43.98 -24.09
C PRO A 819 -8.75 45.28 -23.87
N ASP A 820 -8.91 45.96 -22.73
CA ASP A 820 -8.29 47.23 -22.41
C ASP A 820 -7.14 47.12 -21.38
N GLU A 821 -6.78 45.93 -20.91
CA GLU A 821 -5.59 45.78 -20.05
C GLU A 821 -4.33 45.72 -20.88
N PRO A 822 -3.32 46.56 -20.61
CA PRO A 822 -2.07 46.55 -21.34
C PRO A 822 -1.34 45.23 -21.12
N ILE A 823 -0.96 44.56 -22.23
CA ILE A 823 -0.11 43.37 -22.23
C ILE A 823 1.16 43.70 -21.43
N ASP A 824 1.54 42.86 -20.47
CA ASP A 824 2.84 42.97 -19.79
C ASP A 824 3.96 42.61 -20.78
N GLU A 825 4.36 43.61 -21.58
CA GLU A 825 5.32 43.47 -22.66
C GLU A 825 6.70 43.04 -22.15
N LYS A 826 7.00 43.27 -20.87
CA LYS A 826 8.27 42.82 -20.27
C LYS A 826 8.33 41.33 -20.07
N ARG A 827 7.26 40.74 -19.53
CA ARG A 827 7.11 39.28 -19.38
C ARG A 827 7.01 38.58 -20.74
N PHE A 828 6.39 39.24 -21.72
CA PHE A 828 6.30 38.73 -23.08
C PHE A 828 7.68 38.68 -23.76
N ARG A 829 8.53 39.72 -23.63
CA ARG A 829 9.91 39.75 -24.14
C ARG A 829 10.77 38.63 -23.56
N GLU A 830 10.68 38.40 -22.26
CA GLU A 830 11.43 37.33 -21.57
C GLU A 830 11.04 35.94 -22.07
N ARG A 831 9.76 35.73 -22.36
CA ARG A 831 9.27 34.43 -22.86
C ARG A 831 9.64 34.17 -24.33
N VAL A 832 9.56 35.17 -25.17
CA VAL A 832 10.05 35.06 -26.55
C VAL A 832 11.52 34.64 -26.57
N ALA A 833 12.34 35.23 -25.72
CA ALA A 833 13.75 34.87 -25.62
C ALA A 833 13.94 33.40 -25.17
N ALA A 834 13.18 32.95 -24.17
CA ALA A 834 13.24 31.56 -23.67
C ALA A 834 12.73 30.54 -24.69
N SER A 835 11.66 30.87 -25.44
CA SER A 835 11.14 29.99 -26.51
C SER A 835 12.15 29.82 -27.66
N LEU A 836 12.86 30.87 -28.04
CA LEU A 836 13.89 30.82 -29.07
C LEU A 836 15.08 29.94 -28.70
N GLU A 837 15.40 29.82 -27.40
CA GLU A 837 16.49 28.94 -26.93
C GLU A 837 16.18 27.45 -27.19
N GLY A 838 14.89 27.04 -27.13
CA GLY A 838 14.44 25.66 -27.40
C GLY A 838 14.33 25.27 -28.88
N MET A 839 14.34 26.23 -29.82
CA MET A 839 14.08 25.98 -31.24
C MET A 839 15.36 25.58 -32.00
N SER A 840 15.22 24.77 -33.05
CA SER A 840 16.31 24.48 -34.00
C SER A 840 16.60 25.68 -34.91
N THR A 841 17.82 25.74 -35.48
CA THR A 841 18.27 26.82 -36.42
C THR A 841 17.30 27.02 -37.57
N GLU A 842 16.75 25.92 -38.11
CA GLU A 842 15.76 25.98 -39.18
C GLU A 842 14.40 26.52 -38.72
N GLN A 843 13.97 26.21 -37.51
CA GLN A 843 12.74 26.76 -36.95
C GLN A 843 12.88 28.27 -36.67
N ILE A 844 14.00 28.72 -36.15
CA ILE A 844 14.26 30.14 -35.90
C ILE A 844 14.32 30.93 -37.24
N LYS A 845 14.90 30.34 -38.32
CA LYS A 845 14.88 30.93 -39.67
C LYS A 845 13.46 31.08 -40.19
N ARG A 846 12.62 30.05 -40.03
CA ARG A 846 11.20 30.14 -40.46
C ARG A 846 10.45 31.21 -39.65
N VAL A 847 10.65 31.31 -38.32
CA VAL A 847 10.06 32.37 -37.52
C VAL A 847 10.45 33.75 -38.04
N ARG A 848 11.75 33.97 -38.31
CA ARG A 848 12.24 35.25 -38.88
C ARG A 848 11.58 35.55 -40.26
N ASP A 849 11.55 34.58 -41.15
CA ASP A 849 11.11 34.77 -42.53
C ASP A 849 9.58 34.88 -42.68
N THR A 850 8.82 34.38 -41.70
CA THR A 850 7.35 34.47 -41.64
C THR A 850 6.83 35.66 -40.84
N MET A 851 7.69 36.33 -40.05
CA MET A 851 7.30 37.43 -39.20
C MET A 851 7.13 38.72 -40.02
N THR A 852 5.91 39.17 -40.19
CA THR A 852 5.59 40.37 -40.94
C THR A 852 5.37 41.57 -40.02
N GLU A 853 5.60 42.81 -40.56
CA GLU A 853 5.35 44.07 -39.82
C GLU A 853 3.91 44.16 -39.27
N ARG A 854 2.90 43.54 -39.92
CA ARG A 854 1.53 43.47 -39.47
C ARG A 854 1.34 42.65 -38.18
N GLN A 855 2.16 41.65 -37.95
CA GLN A 855 2.10 40.81 -36.75
C GLN A 855 2.75 41.47 -35.55
N LEU A 856 3.69 42.40 -35.79
CA LEU A 856 4.36 43.20 -34.73
C LEU A 856 3.60 44.48 -34.45
N ALA A 857 2.60 44.87 -35.25
CA ALA A 857 1.87 46.11 -35.11
C ALA A 857 1.19 46.36 -33.75
N PRO A 858 0.69 45.34 -33.02
CA PRO A 858 0.08 45.49 -31.70
C PRO A 858 1.04 45.86 -30.59
N PHE A 859 2.34 45.70 -30.78
CA PHE A 859 3.37 45.87 -29.72
C PHE A 859 4.06 47.24 -29.83
N THR A 860 4.57 47.74 -28.71
CA THR A 860 5.37 48.99 -28.71
C THR A 860 6.63 48.81 -29.58
N GLU A 861 7.18 49.93 -30.05
CA GLU A 861 8.38 49.92 -30.88
C GLU A 861 9.56 49.28 -30.18
N GLU A 862 9.67 49.45 -28.84
CA GLU A 862 10.66 48.84 -28.01
C GLU A 862 10.55 47.31 -27.98
N THR A 863 9.35 46.77 -27.85
CA THR A 863 9.07 45.33 -27.85
C THR A 863 9.32 44.72 -29.21
N ARG A 864 8.90 45.39 -30.28
CA ARG A 864 9.24 44.96 -31.66
C ARG A 864 10.71 44.83 -31.90
N ASN A 865 11.48 45.84 -31.53
CA ASN A 865 12.95 45.86 -31.68
C ASN A 865 13.59 44.75 -30.80
N HIS A 866 13.08 44.51 -29.59
CA HIS A 866 13.59 43.47 -28.72
C HIS A 866 13.31 42.05 -29.27
N ILE A 867 12.14 41.79 -29.85
CA ILE A 867 11.78 40.51 -30.46
C ILE A 867 12.70 40.24 -31.65
N THR A 868 12.87 41.22 -32.53
CA THR A 868 13.73 41.10 -33.72
C THR A 868 15.20 40.84 -33.31
N ALA A 869 15.70 41.59 -32.33
CA ALA A 869 17.06 41.40 -31.79
C ALA A 869 17.24 40.03 -31.13
N SER A 870 16.24 39.53 -30.43
CA SER A 870 16.29 38.21 -29.79
C SER A 870 16.33 37.06 -30.84
N ILE A 871 15.56 37.16 -31.93
CA ILE A 871 15.56 36.20 -33.01
C ILE A 871 16.94 36.20 -33.73
N GLU A 872 17.50 37.38 -33.99
CA GLU A 872 18.82 37.48 -34.61
C GLU A 872 19.95 36.97 -33.71
N ARG A 873 19.85 37.20 -32.37
CA ARG A 873 20.81 36.70 -31.41
C ARG A 873 20.76 35.17 -31.34
N ALA A 874 19.57 34.58 -31.22
CA ALA A 874 19.36 33.13 -31.19
C ALA A 874 19.86 32.46 -32.48
N LEU A 875 19.65 33.12 -33.64
CA LEU A 875 20.17 32.64 -34.92
C LEU A 875 21.71 32.65 -34.96
N ARG A 876 22.37 33.74 -34.51
CA ARG A 876 23.83 33.83 -34.45
C ARG A 876 24.45 32.80 -33.50
N GLU A 877 23.87 32.61 -32.29
CA GLU A 877 24.39 31.66 -31.31
C GLU A 877 24.27 30.21 -31.78
N LYS A 878 23.20 29.84 -32.51
CA LYS A 878 23.04 28.48 -33.01
C LYS A 878 23.83 28.21 -34.26
N THR A 879 23.94 29.21 -35.18
CA THR A 879 24.82 29.10 -36.37
C THR A 879 26.29 29.06 -36.01
N SER A 880 26.71 29.58 -34.87
CA SER A 880 28.08 29.49 -34.37
C SER A 880 28.39 28.15 -33.67
N LYS A 881 27.38 27.37 -33.32
CA LYS A 881 27.51 26.05 -32.67
C LYS A 881 27.36 24.88 -33.67
N GLU A 882 26.76 25.11 -34.85
CA GLU A 882 26.79 24.24 -36.03
C GLU A 882 28.06 24.50 -36.87
#